data_18fb371c2408bbac9b6089e851be82aa
#
_entry.id   18fb371c2408bbac9b6089e851be82aa
#
_cell.length_a   1.000
_cell.length_b   1.000
_cell.length_c   1.000
_cell.angle_alpha   90.00
_cell.angle_beta   90.00
_cell.angle_gamma   90.00
#
_symmetry.space_group_name_H-M   'P 1'
#
loop_
_entity.id
_entity.type
_entity.pdbx_description
1 polymer ?
#
loop_
_entity_poly.entity_id
_entity_poly.type
_entity_poly.pdbx_seq_one_letter_code
_entity_poly.pdbx_strand_id
1 'polypeptide(L)'
;MSEKNRWRAWIAAFAALCACGASALSLRERLASGECGSFDEIVFATRTVSEDPHWYANLSYFGRSAEAPAYSRSGRLLAYNIKTGSYRAILSDSAGSVRDPCVHYDGKTILFSYRPAGEEHFHLYTVNADGSGLKQLTSGGYDDIEPAWLPDGDIIFVSTRCRRWVNCWVTQVATIYRMKADGSGIRMISANPEHDNTPWVLPDGRILYMRWEYVDRRQVTFHHLWTMNPDGTQHQIYQGNTYPGSVYIDAKPIPGTEDVVLIDSPGHGRRDHGGIVSVLSIKGGPDDRANVKPIAKGNFFDPWAFGPDLFMFSDGKNVILCDRAGKREQLCRLPSEHGGAGASVMLYEPRPLMPRARERILADRTDLSSKTGEFYLENVLESRSMKGVAPGTVKRLMVFEVLPKPINFSGGMEPLTLGGSFSLPRLLGWVPVEPDGSAYFKAPALKALFFVAVDADGRAVKRMQSFTQVMPGERQGCVGCHERKTANTVRRVKPVSKALARGPSEIAPEGRLFDVADFPRDMQPVLDRACVKCHNPDVRKAGLDLCGDRGPMYSMGYLGLILWGQVLDGRNLAESDWPPYARGSGGSPLMKKIDGSHHGVKVSERDRRMVMQWLDASAPYAGTYAALGSGFVGGHKSHLPYNSTWGRAPNVPAHQVVKSRCEACHTAPHTISDGTPIRFHNSKDPRNGRAGRFSRHLIFNLTRPEKSMYLMAPLAKEAGGLGLCTNAQGKAVFATKDDPGYAKLLAVVEDAKKMLDADPRFDMPNFCPNPEYIREMKRYGIIPPDVDPSKQCINPYETDRRYWSLDWTDLK
;
A
#
# COMPACT_ATOMS: atom_id res chain seq x y z
N MET A 1 -71.35 16.97 -31.76
CA MET A 1 -70.02 16.91 -31.16
C MET A 1 -69.96 18.03 -30.14
N SER A 2 -69.84 17.69 -28.84
CA SER A 2 -69.90 18.68 -27.76
C SER A 2 -68.63 19.54 -27.71
N GLU A 3 -68.75 20.77 -27.30
CA GLU A 3 -67.64 21.73 -27.13
C GLU A 3 -66.42 21.13 -26.35
N LYS A 4 -66.65 20.20 -25.45
CA LYS A 4 -65.57 19.47 -24.71
C LYS A 4 -64.65 18.68 -25.63
N ASN A 5 -65.14 18.18 -26.78
CA ASN A 5 -64.32 17.40 -27.71
C ASN A 5 -63.51 18.32 -28.65
N ARG A 6 -63.93 19.53 -28.87
CA ARG A 6 -63.13 20.55 -29.59
C ARG A 6 -61.93 21.05 -28.77
N TRP A 7 -62.11 21.30 -27.47
CA TRP A 7 -61.02 21.69 -26.54
C TRP A 7 -60.01 20.59 -26.40
N ARG A 8 -60.39 19.33 -26.30
CA ARG A 8 -59.46 18.20 -26.25
C ARG A 8 -58.67 18.03 -27.55
N ALA A 9 -59.29 18.26 -28.69
CA ALA A 9 -58.61 18.22 -29.98
C ALA A 9 -57.59 19.38 -30.13
N TRP A 10 -57.95 20.60 -29.64
CA TRP A 10 -57.04 21.75 -29.61
C TRP A 10 -55.85 21.57 -28.63
N ILE A 11 -56.05 21.01 -27.45
CA ILE A 11 -54.99 20.70 -26.48
C ILE A 11 -54.07 19.59 -27.02
N ALA A 12 -54.64 18.58 -27.69
CA ALA A 12 -53.85 17.51 -28.32
C ALA A 12 -53.06 18.03 -29.54
N ALA A 13 -53.64 18.94 -30.33
CA ALA A 13 -52.94 19.59 -31.45
C ALA A 13 -51.87 20.59 -31.00
N PHE A 14 -52.10 21.32 -29.90
CA PHE A 14 -51.07 22.19 -29.29
C PHE A 14 -49.96 21.39 -28.62
N ALA A 15 -50.28 20.28 -27.98
CA ALA A 15 -49.28 19.35 -27.44
C ALA A 15 -48.49 18.66 -28.58
N ALA A 16 -49.11 18.35 -29.72
CA ALA A 16 -48.43 17.78 -30.88
C ALA A 16 -47.59 18.80 -31.66
N LEU A 17 -47.96 20.10 -31.64
CA LEU A 17 -47.17 21.17 -32.24
C LEU A 17 -45.99 21.61 -31.34
N CYS A 18 -46.09 21.47 -30.04
CA CYS A 18 -44.94 21.61 -29.12
C CYS A 18 -44.01 20.40 -29.12
N ALA A 19 -44.42 19.25 -29.68
CA ALA A 19 -43.59 18.06 -29.84
C ALA A 19 -42.84 18.00 -31.18
N CYS A 20 -43.01 19.04 -32.08
CA CYS A 20 -42.21 19.17 -33.30
C CYS A 20 -40.83 19.71 -32.96
N GLY A 21 -39.92 18.79 -32.58
CA GLY A 21 -38.52 18.87 -32.98
C GLY A 21 -37.68 20.03 -32.45
N ALA A 22 -37.68 20.34 -31.18
CA ALA A 22 -36.43 20.83 -30.61
C ALA A 22 -35.46 19.65 -30.61
N SER A 23 -34.66 19.49 -31.67
CA SER A 23 -33.49 18.59 -31.62
C SER A 23 -32.73 18.91 -30.34
N ALA A 24 -32.64 17.97 -29.43
CA ALA A 24 -31.86 18.17 -28.20
C ALA A 24 -30.45 18.58 -28.62
N LEU A 25 -29.97 19.72 -28.11
CA LEU A 25 -28.62 20.23 -28.39
C LEU A 25 -27.59 19.11 -28.23
N SER A 26 -26.61 19.05 -29.13
CA SER A 26 -25.43 18.20 -28.96
C SER A 26 -24.68 18.59 -27.68
N LEU A 27 -23.87 17.71 -27.14
CA LEU A 27 -23.10 18.02 -25.92
C LEU A 27 -22.13 19.19 -26.15
N ARG A 28 -21.58 19.31 -27.35
CA ARG A 28 -20.76 20.45 -27.77
C ARG A 28 -21.56 21.77 -27.82
N GLU A 29 -22.77 21.76 -28.37
CA GLU A 29 -23.66 22.93 -28.38
C GLU A 29 -24.06 23.34 -26.95
N ARG A 30 -24.36 22.39 -26.06
CA ARG A 30 -24.59 22.61 -24.62
C ARG A 30 -23.40 23.28 -23.94
N LEU A 31 -22.20 22.80 -24.21
CA LEU A 31 -20.96 23.38 -23.69
C LEU A 31 -20.78 24.83 -24.21
N ALA A 32 -20.98 25.05 -25.51
CA ALA A 32 -20.84 26.36 -26.18
C ALA A 32 -21.94 27.37 -25.83
N SER A 33 -23.13 26.91 -25.41
CA SER A 33 -24.27 27.79 -25.06
C SER A 33 -24.09 28.55 -23.73
N GLY A 34 -23.05 28.21 -22.97
CA GLY A 34 -22.81 28.79 -21.67
C GLY A 34 -23.60 28.15 -20.52
N GLU A 35 -24.28 27.02 -20.75
CA GLU A 35 -24.94 26.21 -19.70
C GLU A 35 -23.99 25.90 -18.55
N CYS A 36 -22.69 25.76 -18.87
CA CYS A 36 -21.63 25.40 -17.94
C CYS A 36 -20.71 26.57 -17.55
N GLY A 37 -21.11 27.79 -17.80
CA GLY A 37 -20.29 29.00 -17.68
C GLY A 37 -19.69 29.45 -19.00
N SER A 38 -19.17 30.68 -19.07
CA SER A 38 -18.60 31.26 -20.29
C SER A 38 -17.08 31.04 -20.30
N PHE A 39 -16.61 30.21 -21.25
CA PHE A 39 -15.18 30.01 -21.52
C PHE A 39 -15.00 29.53 -22.97
N ASP A 40 -13.83 29.79 -23.54
CA ASP A 40 -13.53 29.49 -24.94
C ASP A 40 -12.49 28.38 -25.09
N GLU A 41 -11.75 28.09 -24.07
CA GLU A 41 -10.61 27.15 -24.13
C GLU A 41 -10.62 26.12 -23.01
N ILE A 42 -10.16 24.94 -23.34
CA ILE A 42 -9.71 23.93 -22.37
C ILE A 42 -8.20 23.79 -22.46
N VAL A 43 -7.56 23.49 -21.33
CA VAL A 43 -6.15 23.15 -21.25
C VAL A 43 -5.98 21.68 -20.89
N PHE A 44 -4.94 21.03 -21.41
CA PHE A 44 -4.58 19.66 -21.09
C PHE A 44 -3.08 19.41 -21.24
N ALA A 45 -2.57 18.42 -20.51
CA ALA A 45 -1.20 17.98 -20.66
C ALA A 45 -1.09 16.85 -21.70
N THR A 46 0.08 16.78 -22.35
CA THR A 46 0.46 15.63 -23.18
C THR A 46 1.85 15.16 -22.82
N ARG A 47 2.06 13.85 -22.83
CA ARG A 47 3.36 13.22 -22.60
C ARG A 47 3.42 11.83 -23.21
N THR A 48 4.62 11.30 -23.42
CA THR A 48 4.77 9.90 -23.83
C THR A 48 4.31 8.97 -22.71
N VAL A 49 3.80 7.83 -23.10
CA VAL A 49 3.46 6.76 -22.16
C VAL A 49 4.74 6.29 -21.47
N SER A 50 4.71 6.13 -20.15
CA SER A 50 5.82 5.56 -19.39
C SER A 50 5.97 4.05 -19.63
N GLU A 51 7.16 3.51 -19.35
CA GLU A 51 7.41 2.06 -19.46
C GLU A 51 6.59 1.27 -18.44
N ASP A 52 6.52 1.78 -17.21
CA ASP A 52 5.73 1.17 -16.16
C ASP A 52 4.25 1.58 -16.29
N PRO A 53 3.32 0.64 -16.33
CA PRO A 53 1.89 0.96 -16.50
C PRO A 53 1.22 1.51 -15.23
N HIS A 54 1.88 1.51 -14.09
CA HIS A 54 1.30 2.04 -12.86
C HIS A 54 1.40 3.57 -12.84
N TRP A 55 0.28 4.24 -12.65
CA TRP A 55 0.19 5.70 -12.62
C TRP A 55 1.09 6.34 -11.54
N TYR A 56 1.29 5.65 -10.41
CA TYR A 56 2.15 6.10 -9.31
C TYR A 56 3.65 5.87 -9.57
N ALA A 57 4.00 5.10 -10.60
CA ALA A 57 5.39 4.79 -10.92
C ALA A 57 6.06 5.84 -11.82
N ASN A 58 5.33 6.89 -12.23
CA ASN A 58 5.77 7.88 -13.21
C ASN A 58 6.53 9.06 -12.58
N LEU A 59 7.32 8.80 -11.53
CA LEU A 59 8.10 9.83 -10.83
C LEU A 59 9.44 9.28 -10.36
N SER A 60 10.42 10.16 -10.24
CA SER A 60 11.79 9.84 -9.83
C SER A 60 12.44 8.71 -10.64
N TYR A 61 13.01 7.73 -9.99
CA TYR A 61 13.76 6.62 -10.56
C TYR A 61 13.36 5.30 -9.92
N PHE A 62 13.72 4.22 -10.60
CA PHE A 62 13.50 2.87 -10.07
C PHE A 62 14.54 2.47 -9.03
N GLY A 63 14.15 1.75 -7.98
CA GLY A 63 15.00 1.37 -6.86
C GLY A 63 16.31 0.68 -7.23
N ARG A 64 16.36 0.02 -8.38
CA ARG A 64 17.54 -0.70 -8.88
C ARG A 64 18.66 0.21 -9.39
N SER A 65 18.32 1.41 -9.87
CA SER A 65 19.32 2.36 -10.39
C SER A 65 18.75 3.78 -10.32
N ALA A 66 19.52 4.70 -9.76
CA ALA A 66 19.17 6.11 -9.75
C ALA A 66 19.22 6.74 -11.16
N GLU A 67 19.96 6.13 -12.09
CA GLU A 67 20.09 6.57 -13.49
C GLU A 67 18.94 6.06 -14.37
N ALA A 68 18.06 5.19 -13.85
CA ALA A 68 16.91 4.66 -14.56
C ALA A 68 15.65 5.48 -14.22
N PRO A 69 15.33 6.55 -14.99
CA PRO A 69 14.19 7.40 -14.70
C PRO A 69 12.88 6.62 -14.89
N ALA A 70 11.91 6.88 -14.01
CA ALA A 70 10.59 6.28 -14.08
C ALA A 70 9.55 7.16 -14.81
N TYR A 71 9.90 8.37 -15.17
CA TYR A 71 9.00 9.36 -15.77
C TYR A 71 9.00 9.35 -17.31
N SER A 72 7.90 9.89 -17.89
CA SER A 72 7.70 10.11 -19.31
C SER A 72 8.42 11.38 -19.82
N ARG A 73 8.43 11.56 -21.17
CA ARG A 73 9.03 12.70 -21.89
C ARG A 73 8.03 13.33 -22.85
N SER A 74 8.48 14.29 -23.67
CA SER A 74 7.70 15.01 -24.67
C SER A 74 6.51 15.75 -24.07
N GLY A 75 6.78 16.49 -22.98
CA GLY A 75 5.76 17.25 -22.25
C GLY A 75 5.28 18.47 -23.02
N ARG A 76 3.94 18.63 -23.13
CA ARG A 76 3.33 19.87 -23.60
C ARG A 76 2.13 20.22 -22.75
N LEU A 77 1.94 21.53 -22.56
CA LEU A 77 0.70 22.10 -22.06
C LEU A 77 0.02 22.77 -23.24
N LEU A 78 -1.11 22.23 -23.69
CA LEU A 78 -1.85 22.67 -24.87
C LEU A 78 -3.18 23.29 -24.47
N ALA A 79 -3.57 24.35 -25.14
CA ALA A 79 -4.94 24.87 -25.10
C ALA A 79 -5.67 24.53 -26.40
N TYR A 80 -6.95 24.16 -26.28
CA TYR A 80 -7.85 23.93 -27.40
C TYR A 80 -9.03 24.89 -27.31
N ASN A 81 -9.25 25.67 -28.37
CA ASN A 81 -10.40 26.58 -28.47
C ASN A 81 -11.62 25.83 -28.97
N ILE A 82 -12.66 25.76 -28.15
CA ILE A 82 -13.88 25.00 -28.43
C ILE A 82 -14.74 25.58 -29.58
N LYS A 83 -14.60 26.90 -29.87
CA LYS A 83 -15.37 27.59 -30.92
C LYS A 83 -14.69 27.47 -32.27
N THR A 84 -13.38 27.71 -32.32
CA THR A 84 -12.61 27.71 -33.56
C THR A 84 -12.05 26.37 -33.95
N GLY A 85 -11.90 25.44 -32.99
CA GLY A 85 -11.22 24.14 -33.17
C GLY A 85 -9.71 24.23 -33.27
N SER A 86 -9.12 25.38 -32.94
CA SER A 86 -7.68 25.61 -33.04
C SER A 86 -6.95 25.19 -31.76
N TYR A 87 -5.68 24.81 -31.92
CA TYR A 87 -4.77 24.50 -30.84
C TYR A 87 -3.68 25.55 -30.73
N ARG A 88 -3.21 25.77 -29.51
CA ARG A 88 -1.99 26.52 -29.26
C ARG A 88 -1.19 25.87 -28.12
N ALA A 89 0.11 25.94 -28.19
CA ALA A 89 0.99 25.53 -27.10
C ALA A 89 1.12 26.66 -26.07
N ILE A 90 0.85 26.37 -24.81
CA ILE A 90 1.19 27.23 -23.66
C ILE A 90 2.64 26.97 -23.26
N LEU A 91 3.02 25.68 -23.21
CA LEU A 91 4.40 25.22 -22.99
C LEU A 91 4.68 23.99 -23.86
N SER A 92 5.90 23.89 -24.40
CA SER A 92 6.34 22.73 -25.16
C SER A 92 7.80 22.42 -24.85
N ASP A 93 8.05 21.18 -24.36
CA ASP A 93 9.38 20.67 -24.05
C ASP A 93 9.49 19.22 -24.52
N SER A 94 10.26 18.98 -25.58
CA SER A 94 10.38 17.65 -26.19
C SER A 94 11.15 16.65 -25.34
N ALA A 95 12.02 17.10 -24.45
CA ALA A 95 12.82 16.27 -23.55
C ALA A 95 12.34 16.33 -22.10
N GLY A 96 11.56 17.34 -21.75
CA GLY A 96 10.89 17.48 -20.46
C GLY A 96 9.58 16.69 -20.36
N SER A 97 8.90 16.87 -19.25
CA SER A 97 7.59 16.26 -19.00
C SER A 97 6.66 17.24 -18.29
N VAL A 98 5.39 17.25 -18.69
CA VAL A 98 4.34 18.12 -18.12
C VAL A 98 3.15 17.27 -17.69
N ARG A 99 2.56 17.58 -16.53
CA ARG A 99 1.38 16.90 -15.99
C ARG A 99 0.56 17.78 -15.04
N ASP A 100 -0.64 17.36 -14.74
CA ASP A 100 -1.54 17.82 -13.67
C ASP A 100 -1.90 19.32 -13.75
N PRO A 101 -2.33 19.88 -14.91
CA PRO A 101 -2.76 21.27 -14.97
C PRO A 101 -3.97 21.51 -14.07
N CYS A 102 -3.87 22.52 -13.21
CA CYS A 102 -4.90 23.00 -12.30
C CYS A 102 -5.15 24.50 -12.53
N VAL A 103 -6.29 24.86 -13.10
CA VAL A 103 -6.65 26.24 -13.37
C VAL A 103 -7.04 26.94 -12.07
N HIS A 104 -6.45 28.10 -11.84
CA HIS A 104 -6.74 28.93 -10.67
C HIS A 104 -8.17 29.48 -10.71
N TYR A 105 -8.70 29.93 -9.59
CA TYR A 105 -10.04 30.49 -9.45
C TYR A 105 -10.33 31.69 -10.36
N ASP A 106 -9.30 32.38 -10.84
CA ASP A 106 -9.42 33.50 -11.79
C ASP A 106 -9.65 33.07 -13.25
N GLY A 107 -9.44 31.77 -13.56
CA GLY A 107 -9.52 31.23 -14.90
C GLY A 107 -8.37 31.62 -15.84
N LYS A 108 -7.29 32.24 -15.31
CA LYS A 108 -6.18 32.83 -16.08
C LYS A 108 -4.82 32.23 -15.76
N THR A 109 -4.62 31.79 -14.52
CA THR A 109 -3.36 31.21 -14.05
C THR A 109 -3.49 29.69 -14.04
N ILE A 110 -2.49 29.00 -14.54
CA ILE A 110 -2.41 27.53 -14.55
C ILE A 110 -1.26 27.14 -13.65
N LEU A 111 -1.55 26.33 -12.63
CA LEU A 111 -0.60 25.64 -11.78
C LEU A 111 -0.42 24.22 -12.33
N PHE A 112 0.80 23.71 -12.42
CA PHE A 112 1.05 22.40 -13.02
C PHE A 112 2.38 21.82 -12.56
N SER A 113 2.58 20.53 -12.78
CA SER A 113 3.81 19.83 -12.51
C SER A 113 4.67 19.80 -13.77
N TYR A 114 5.91 20.26 -13.68
CA TYR A 114 6.82 20.33 -14.81
C TYR A 114 8.24 19.88 -14.41
N ARG A 115 8.79 19.01 -15.23
CA ARG A 115 10.17 18.56 -15.20
C ARG A 115 10.85 19.07 -16.49
N PRO A 116 11.62 20.16 -16.44
CA PRO A 116 12.35 20.66 -17.59
C PRO A 116 13.31 19.64 -18.19
N ALA A 117 13.68 19.82 -19.44
CA ALA A 117 14.72 19.04 -20.10
C ALA A 117 16.02 19.15 -19.30
N GLY A 118 16.66 18.00 -18.97
CA GLY A 118 17.90 17.95 -18.20
C GLY A 118 17.71 17.90 -16.69
N GLU A 119 16.50 18.15 -16.16
CA GLU A 119 16.19 18.02 -14.75
C GLU A 119 15.77 16.58 -14.40
N GLU A 120 16.00 16.18 -13.13
CA GLU A 120 15.71 14.83 -12.63
C GLU A 120 14.33 14.73 -12.00
N HIS A 121 13.75 15.85 -11.52
CA HIS A 121 12.53 15.88 -10.71
C HIS A 121 11.47 16.80 -11.30
N PHE A 122 10.22 16.46 -11.00
CA PHE A 122 9.09 17.35 -11.21
C PHE A 122 9.02 18.40 -10.12
N HIS A 123 8.77 19.65 -10.54
CA HIS A 123 8.48 20.74 -9.62
C HIS A 123 7.19 21.44 -10.01
N LEU A 124 6.61 22.20 -9.09
CA LEU A 124 5.41 22.97 -9.34
C LEU A 124 5.78 24.30 -10.00
N TYR A 125 5.03 24.62 -11.04
CA TYR A 125 5.15 25.86 -11.81
C TYR A 125 3.79 26.51 -11.98
N THR A 126 3.79 27.82 -12.13
CA THR A 126 2.64 28.58 -12.64
C THR A 126 2.97 29.20 -13.97
N VAL A 127 1.96 29.35 -14.83
CA VAL A 127 2.03 30.08 -16.10
C VAL A 127 0.69 30.76 -16.35
N ASN A 128 0.69 31.92 -17.03
CA ASN A 128 -0.55 32.52 -17.48
C ASN A 128 -1.15 31.71 -18.64
N ALA A 129 -2.47 31.74 -18.79
CA ALA A 129 -3.16 31.05 -19.88
C ALA A 129 -2.66 31.43 -21.28
N ASP A 130 -2.09 32.65 -21.47
CA ASP A 130 -1.47 33.11 -22.72
C ASP A 130 -0.04 32.58 -22.96
N GLY A 131 0.53 31.85 -22.00
CA GLY A 131 1.89 31.31 -22.02
C GLY A 131 2.96 32.23 -21.41
N SER A 132 2.60 33.43 -20.99
CA SER A 132 3.51 34.35 -20.32
C SER A 132 3.69 34.01 -18.82
N GLY A 133 4.70 34.57 -18.18
CA GLY A 133 4.85 34.52 -16.71
C GLY A 133 5.16 33.14 -16.14
N LEU A 134 5.85 32.27 -16.87
CA LEU A 134 6.29 30.99 -16.34
C LEU A 134 7.16 31.20 -15.09
N LYS A 135 6.75 30.61 -13.96
CA LYS A 135 7.41 30.77 -12.67
C LYS A 135 7.46 29.42 -11.95
N GLN A 136 8.66 29.03 -11.49
CA GLN A 136 8.88 27.87 -10.62
C GLN A 136 8.50 28.23 -9.17
N LEU A 137 7.81 27.32 -8.49
CA LEU A 137 7.37 27.47 -7.10
C LEU A 137 8.16 26.56 -6.14
N THR A 138 8.46 25.33 -6.54
CA THR A 138 9.18 24.36 -5.70
C THR A 138 10.49 23.93 -6.35
N SER A 139 11.42 23.41 -5.54
CA SER A 139 12.74 22.94 -5.97
C SER A 139 13.27 21.86 -5.03
N GLY A 140 14.41 21.26 -5.37
CA GLY A 140 15.12 20.26 -4.56
C GLY A 140 15.15 18.88 -5.20
N GLY A 141 15.68 17.89 -4.49
CA GLY A 141 15.85 16.51 -4.96
C GLY A 141 14.62 15.63 -4.80
N TYR A 142 13.42 16.16 -5.04
CA TYR A 142 12.13 15.50 -4.85
C TYR A 142 11.15 15.84 -5.96
N ASP A 143 10.27 14.90 -6.28
CA ASP A 143 9.14 15.21 -7.18
C ASP A 143 8.00 15.86 -6.40
N ASP A 144 7.49 16.95 -6.94
CA ASP A 144 6.29 17.66 -6.49
C ASP A 144 5.28 17.63 -7.65
N ILE A 145 4.13 16.98 -7.44
CA ILE A 145 3.14 16.67 -8.47
C ILE A 145 1.69 16.84 -7.98
N GLU A 146 0.73 16.74 -8.89
CA GLU A 146 -0.72 16.73 -8.60
C GLU A 146 -1.18 17.91 -7.75
N PRO A 147 -0.86 19.16 -8.12
CA PRO A 147 -1.23 20.30 -7.32
C PRO A 147 -2.70 20.68 -7.46
N ALA A 148 -3.27 21.23 -6.38
CA ALA A 148 -4.57 21.88 -6.40
C ALA A 148 -4.57 23.16 -5.56
N TRP A 149 -5.27 24.19 -6.04
CA TRP A 149 -5.47 25.43 -5.31
C TRP A 149 -6.45 25.25 -4.16
N LEU A 150 -6.12 25.78 -3.00
CA LEU A 150 -7.03 25.93 -1.87
C LEU A 150 -7.80 27.26 -1.94
N PRO A 151 -9.01 27.32 -1.37
CA PRO A 151 -9.83 28.53 -1.41
C PRO A 151 -9.22 29.74 -0.65
N ASP A 152 -8.28 29.51 0.27
CA ASP A 152 -7.53 30.57 0.97
C ASP A 152 -6.31 31.07 0.18
N GLY A 153 -6.03 30.49 -0.98
CA GLY A 153 -4.92 30.83 -1.85
C GLY A 153 -3.67 29.98 -1.66
N ASP A 154 -3.60 29.12 -0.65
CA ASP A 154 -2.53 28.13 -0.50
C ASP A 154 -2.64 27.04 -1.58
N ILE A 155 -1.65 26.16 -1.64
CA ILE A 155 -1.58 25.04 -2.58
C ILE A 155 -1.43 23.75 -1.79
N ILE A 156 -2.20 22.71 -2.16
CA ILE A 156 -1.92 21.32 -1.80
C ILE A 156 -1.30 20.61 -3.00
N PHE A 157 -0.43 19.66 -2.73
CA PHE A 157 0.25 18.88 -3.76
C PHE A 157 0.77 17.56 -3.18
N VAL A 158 1.21 16.68 -4.03
CA VAL A 158 1.76 15.38 -3.66
C VAL A 158 3.27 15.40 -3.86
N SER A 159 4.04 14.88 -2.89
CA SER A 159 5.50 14.97 -2.95
C SER A 159 6.22 13.73 -2.43
N THR A 160 7.34 13.40 -3.07
CA THR A 160 8.29 12.37 -2.61
C THR A 160 9.20 12.84 -1.47
N ARG A 161 9.03 14.08 -0.97
CA ARG A 161 9.72 14.60 0.23
C ARG A 161 9.52 13.72 1.46
N CYS A 162 8.47 12.88 1.48
CA CYS A 162 8.24 11.90 2.52
C CYS A 162 9.32 10.80 2.61
N ARG A 163 10.23 10.70 1.63
CA ARG A 163 11.39 9.80 1.60
C ARG A 163 11.03 8.34 1.85
N ARG A 164 9.98 7.85 1.18
CA ARG A 164 9.42 6.52 1.34
C ARG A 164 9.37 5.78 0.02
N TRP A 165 9.30 4.47 0.07
CA TRP A 165 9.18 3.62 -1.10
C TRP A 165 7.94 2.75 -1.02
N VAL A 166 7.31 2.52 -2.17
CA VAL A 166 6.12 1.65 -2.28
C VAL A 166 6.46 0.27 -1.72
N ASN A 167 5.60 -0.23 -0.85
CA ASN A 167 5.85 -1.47 -0.13
C ASN A 167 5.98 -2.69 -1.05
N CYS A 168 5.26 -2.71 -2.19
CA CYS A 168 5.25 -3.84 -3.14
C CYS A 168 5.85 -3.50 -4.51
N TRP A 169 6.38 -2.30 -4.73
CA TRP A 169 6.95 -1.90 -6.02
C TRP A 169 8.25 -1.10 -5.85
N VAL A 170 8.96 -0.95 -6.94
CA VAL A 170 10.33 -0.41 -6.96
C VAL A 170 10.39 1.09 -7.25
N THR A 171 9.37 1.85 -6.86
CA THR A 171 9.26 3.30 -7.03
C THR A 171 9.02 4.01 -5.71
N GLN A 172 9.24 5.32 -5.69
CA GLN A 172 9.07 6.15 -4.49
C GLN A 172 7.58 6.38 -4.21
N VAL A 173 7.26 6.60 -2.94
CA VAL A 173 5.95 7.04 -2.46
C VAL A 173 5.87 8.56 -2.50
N ALA A 174 4.69 9.08 -2.81
CA ALA A 174 4.36 10.48 -2.63
C ALA A 174 3.12 10.64 -1.74
N THR A 175 3.16 11.62 -0.83
CA THR A 175 2.09 11.95 0.11
C THR A 175 1.70 13.43 0.00
N ILE A 176 0.61 13.85 0.65
CA ILE A 176 0.06 15.19 0.48
C ILE A 176 0.78 16.20 1.36
N TYR A 177 1.15 17.32 0.75
CA TYR A 177 1.77 18.50 1.35
C TYR A 177 0.92 19.74 1.11
N ARG A 178 1.12 20.77 1.93
CA ARG A 178 0.56 22.11 1.76
C ARG A 178 1.68 23.14 1.77
N MET A 179 1.54 24.21 0.96
CA MET A 179 2.44 25.35 0.92
C MET A 179 1.69 26.65 0.63
N LYS A 180 2.35 27.78 0.79
CA LYS A 180 1.85 29.08 0.36
C LYS A 180 1.92 29.21 -1.17
N ALA A 181 1.11 30.14 -1.74
CA ALA A 181 1.08 30.41 -3.17
C ALA A 181 2.43 30.82 -3.76
N ASP A 182 3.34 31.33 -2.95
CA ASP A 182 4.70 31.75 -3.35
C ASP A 182 5.72 30.59 -3.32
N GLY A 183 5.32 29.40 -2.87
CA GLY A 183 6.17 28.24 -2.71
C GLY A 183 6.76 28.06 -1.32
N SER A 184 6.54 29.01 -0.40
CA SER A 184 7.05 28.95 0.97
C SER A 184 6.21 28.08 1.89
N GLY A 185 6.73 27.71 3.06
CA GLY A 185 5.98 27.04 4.13
C GLY A 185 5.53 25.63 3.76
N ILE A 186 6.32 24.89 2.96
CA ILE A 186 6.04 23.49 2.61
C ILE A 186 5.97 22.65 3.88
N ARG A 187 4.85 21.93 4.08
CA ARG A 187 4.67 21.01 5.19
C ARG A 187 3.87 19.77 4.81
N MET A 188 4.22 18.62 5.36
CA MET A 188 3.49 17.37 5.19
C MET A 188 2.17 17.44 5.97
N ILE A 189 1.07 17.01 5.35
CA ILE A 189 -0.24 16.94 5.98
C ILE A 189 -0.86 15.53 5.94
N SER A 190 -0.16 14.56 5.34
CA SER A 190 -0.54 13.15 5.41
C SER A 190 0.67 12.25 5.62
N ALA A 191 0.55 11.24 6.48
CA ALA A 191 1.64 10.37 6.95
C ALA A 191 1.52 8.93 6.45
N ASN A 192 0.82 8.69 5.35
CA ASN A 192 0.66 7.35 4.78
C ASN A 192 2.03 6.72 4.48
N PRO A 193 2.28 5.44 4.84
CA PRO A 193 3.45 4.70 4.37
C PRO A 193 3.40 4.39 2.87
N GLU A 194 2.23 4.49 2.23
CA GLU A 194 1.97 4.39 0.80
C GLU A 194 1.48 5.73 0.23
N HIS A 195 0.98 5.72 -1.00
CA HIS A 195 0.49 6.92 -1.67
C HIS A 195 -0.82 7.46 -1.11
N ASP A 196 -0.86 8.77 -0.93
CA ASP A 196 -2.07 9.59 -0.90
C ASP A 196 -2.02 10.51 -2.12
N ASN A 197 -2.96 10.36 -3.07
CA ASN A 197 -2.87 10.96 -4.41
C ASN A 197 -4.16 11.64 -4.85
N THR A 198 -4.05 12.39 -5.95
CA THR A 198 -5.16 13.07 -6.64
C THR A 198 -6.00 13.96 -5.70
N PRO A 199 -5.37 14.80 -4.87
CA PRO A 199 -6.10 15.66 -3.93
C PRO A 199 -6.92 16.71 -4.66
N TRP A 200 -8.15 16.97 -4.17
CA TRP A 200 -9.02 18.02 -4.66
C TRP A 200 -9.90 18.60 -3.55
N VAL A 201 -10.32 19.85 -3.71
CA VAL A 201 -11.14 20.53 -2.70
C VAL A 201 -12.62 20.22 -2.95
N LEU A 202 -13.34 19.80 -1.89
CA LEU A 202 -14.79 19.63 -1.88
C LEU A 202 -15.49 20.97 -1.58
N PRO A 203 -16.77 21.16 -1.95
CA PRO A 203 -17.52 22.38 -1.69
C PRO A 203 -17.57 22.81 -0.24
N ASP A 204 -17.46 21.85 0.70
CA ASP A 204 -17.41 22.12 2.16
C ASP A 204 -16.02 22.53 2.66
N GLY A 205 -15.03 22.60 1.78
CA GLY A 205 -13.65 23.02 2.06
C GLY A 205 -12.71 21.91 2.48
N ARG A 206 -13.19 20.66 2.65
CA ARG A 206 -12.31 19.52 2.91
C ARG A 206 -11.55 19.09 1.64
N ILE A 207 -10.41 18.45 1.83
CA ILE A 207 -9.66 17.80 0.75
C ILE A 207 -10.20 16.38 0.56
N LEU A 208 -10.61 16.03 -0.66
CA LEU A 208 -10.88 14.67 -1.11
C LEU A 208 -9.62 14.13 -1.76
N TYR A 209 -9.23 12.88 -1.47
CA TYR A 209 -8.05 12.26 -2.05
C TYR A 209 -8.20 10.75 -2.10
N MET A 210 -7.44 10.09 -2.96
CA MET A 210 -7.28 8.65 -2.96
C MET A 210 -6.21 8.25 -1.94
N ARG A 211 -6.52 7.27 -1.10
CA ARG A 211 -5.57 6.68 -0.16
C ARG A 211 -5.36 5.21 -0.45
N TRP A 212 -4.10 4.84 -0.67
CA TRP A 212 -3.69 3.45 -0.77
C TRP A 212 -3.35 2.92 0.61
N GLU A 213 -4.11 1.93 1.08
CA GLU A 213 -3.86 1.30 2.37
C GLU A 213 -3.16 -0.04 2.23
N TYR A 214 -2.08 -0.19 3.00
CA TYR A 214 -1.21 -1.35 2.93
C TYR A 214 -0.66 -1.74 4.28
N VAL A 215 -1.54 -2.04 5.23
CA VAL A 215 -1.20 -2.51 6.58
C VAL A 215 -1.93 -3.81 6.82
N ASP A 216 -1.22 -4.93 6.77
CA ASP A 216 -1.79 -6.26 7.00
C ASP A 216 -3.05 -6.56 6.17
N ARG A 217 -3.13 -5.95 4.98
CA ARG A 217 -4.19 -6.07 3.99
C ARG A 217 -3.58 -6.35 2.61
N ARG A 218 -4.39 -6.92 1.71
CA ARG A 218 -3.98 -7.19 0.35
C ARG A 218 -3.70 -5.90 -0.44
N GLN A 219 -2.50 -5.77 -0.97
CA GLN A 219 -1.93 -4.59 -1.61
C GLN A 219 -2.77 -3.98 -2.74
N VAL A 220 -3.48 -4.79 -3.50
CA VAL A 220 -4.14 -4.38 -4.73
C VAL A 220 -5.61 -4.01 -4.56
N THR A 221 -6.15 -4.01 -3.35
CA THR A 221 -7.60 -3.98 -3.16
C THR A 221 -8.14 -2.79 -2.36
N PHE A 222 -7.29 -1.92 -1.83
CA PHE A 222 -7.71 -0.80 -0.97
C PHE A 222 -7.09 0.52 -1.44
N HIS A 223 -7.58 1.04 -2.58
CA HIS A 223 -7.27 2.36 -3.11
C HIS A 223 -8.57 3.16 -3.14
N HIS A 224 -8.99 3.67 -2.00
CA HIS A 224 -10.31 4.25 -1.83
C HIS A 224 -10.26 5.73 -1.47
N LEU A 225 -11.43 6.39 -1.46
CA LEU A 225 -11.52 7.82 -1.22
C LEU A 225 -11.60 8.15 0.26
N TRP A 226 -10.80 9.13 0.64
CA TRP A 226 -10.71 9.70 1.98
C TRP A 226 -10.85 11.21 1.94
N THR A 227 -11.16 11.81 3.08
CA THR A 227 -11.14 13.26 3.26
C THR A 227 -10.31 13.65 4.46
N MET A 228 -9.79 14.87 4.42
CA MET A 228 -9.16 15.56 5.54
C MET A 228 -9.44 17.07 5.44
N ASN A 229 -9.24 17.82 6.52
CA ASN A 229 -9.20 19.27 6.46
C ASN A 229 -7.92 19.76 5.75
N PRO A 230 -7.87 21.00 5.22
CA PRO A 230 -6.69 21.54 4.55
C PRO A 230 -5.42 21.62 5.40
N ASP A 231 -5.54 21.55 6.73
CA ASP A 231 -4.44 21.49 7.68
C ASP A 231 -3.97 20.06 7.99
N GLY A 232 -4.58 19.03 7.37
CA GLY A 232 -4.29 17.62 7.57
C GLY A 232 -5.05 16.97 8.73
N THR A 233 -5.91 17.71 9.46
CA THR A 233 -6.71 17.13 10.54
C THR A 233 -7.94 16.38 10.03
N GLN A 234 -8.54 15.55 10.88
CA GLN A 234 -9.81 14.85 10.60
C GLN A 234 -9.76 13.90 9.40
N HIS A 235 -8.70 13.10 9.30
CA HIS A 235 -8.65 12.01 8.32
C HIS A 235 -9.80 11.04 8.53
N GLN A 236 -10.62 10.85 7.49
CA GLN A 236 -11.73 9.91 7.54
C GLN A 236 -12.08 9.35 6.16
N ILE A 237 -12.66 8.15 6.16
CA ILE A 237 -13.13 7.53 4.93
C ILE A 237 -14.27 8.35 4.30
N TYR A 238 -14.20 8.55 2.99
CA TYR A 238 -15.27 9.13 2.18
C TYR A 238 -16.09 8.03 1.49
N GLN A 239 -15.43 7.04 0.89
CA GLN A 239 -16.08 5.88 0.25
C GLN A 239 -15.13 4.68 0.24
N GLY A 240 -15.64 3.51 0.61
CA GLY A 240 -14.91 2.25 0.56
C GLY A 240 -14.28 1.82 1.87
N ASN A 241 -13.10 1.23 1.82
CA ASN A 241 -12.27 0.73 2.93
C ASN A 241 -12.81 -0.48 3.71
N THR A 242 -14.07 -0.85 3.55
CA THR A 242 -14.70 -2.00 4.20
C THR A 242 -14.96 -3.16 3.22
N TYR A 243 -14.78 -2.92 1.94
CA TYR A 243 -14.88 -3.91 0.87
C TYR A 243 -13.65 -3.85 -0.04
N PRO A 244 -13.17 -5.00 -0.56
CA PRO A 244 -12.01 -5.02 -1.45
C PRO A 244 -12.39 -4.73 -2.90
N GLY A 245 -11.40 -4.31 -3.69
CA GLY A 245 -11.50 -4.12 -5.13
C GLY A 245 -11.81 -2.68 -5.52
N SER A 246 -11.57 -2.37 -6.78
CA SER A 246 -11.58 -1.04 -7.38
C SER A 246 -10.46 -0.11 -6.89
N VAL A 247 -10.01 0.74 -7.77
CA VAL A 247 -9.18 1.90 -7.47
C VAL A 247 -10.01 3.13 -7.83
N TYR A 248 -10.34 3.95 -6.84
CA TYR A 248 -11.08 5.20 -7.03
C TYR A 248 -10.09 6.35 -7.14
N ILE A 249 -9.88 6.84 -8.35
CA ILE A 249 -8.86 7.84 -8.64
C ILE A 249 -9.46 9.08 -9.32
N ASP A 250 -8.78 10.21 -9.22
CA ASP A 250 -9.15 11.48 -9.84
C ASP A 250 -10.55 11.99 -9.50
N ALA A 251 -11.01 11.76 -8.30
CA ALA A 251 -12.33 12.21 -7.88
C ALA A 251 -12.43 13.74 -7.84
N LYS A 252 -13.49 14.29 -8.46
CA LYS A 252 -13.77 15.72 -8.51
C LYS A 252 -15.23 15.98 -8.12
N PRO A 253 -15.53 17.06 -7.35
CA PRO A 253 -16.90 17.40 -7.01
C PRO A 253 -17.71 17.74 -8.27
N ILE A 254 -19.00 17.40 -8.25
CA ILE A 254 -19.95 17.76 -9.31
C ILE A 254 -20.67 19.04 -8.86
N PRO A 255 -20.46 20.18 -9.55
CA PRO A 255 -21.06 21.46 -9.19
C PRO A 255 -22.57 21.37 -9.01
N GLY A 256 -23.11 22.00 -7.95
CA GLY A 256 -24.54 22.02 -7.65
C GLY A 256 -25.07 20.74 -7.01
N THR A 257 -24.19 19.80 -6.63
CA THR A 257 -24.56 18.54 -5.96
C THR A 257 -23.61 18.20 -4.79
N GLU A 258 -23.91 17.14 -4.05
CA GLU A 258 -23.00 16.51 -3.06
C GLU A 258 -22.24 15.31 -3.67
N ASP A 259 -22.47 15.00 -4.95
CA ASP A 259 -21.86 13.87 -5.65
C ASP A 259 -20.46 14.23 -6.14
N VAL A 260 -19.67 13.21 -6.44
CA VAL A 260 -18.37 13.35 -7.13
C VAL A 260 -18.32 12.47 -8.38
N VAL A 261 -17.59 12.92 -9.39
CA VAL A 261 -17.20 12.11 -10.55
C VAL A 261 -15.81 11.54 -10.31
N LEU A 262 -15.55 10.31 -10.73
CA LEU A 262 -14.28 9.63 -10.52
C LEU A 262 -13.99 8.59 -11.62
N ILE A 263 -12.77 8.09 -11.67
CA ILE A 263 -12.43 6.86 -12.37
C ILE A 263 -12.54 5.68 -11.40
N ASP A 264 -13.40 4.72 -11.72
CA ASP A 264 -13.48 3.39 -11.09
C ASP A 264 -12.64 2.43 -11.93
N SER A 265 -11.39 2.24 -11.51
CA SER A 265 -10.43 1.37 -12.19
C SER A 265 -10.43 -0.04 -11.61
N PRO A 266 -10.27 -1.10 -12.42
CA PRO A 266 -10.02 -2.44 -11.92
C PRO A 266 -8.64 -2.57 -11.26
N GLY A 267 -7.79 -1.53 -11.33
CA GLY A 267 -6.47 -1.48 -10.70
C GLY A 267 -5.38 -2.10 -11.57
N HIS A 268 -4.58 -2.98 -10.97
CA HIS A 268 -3.43 -3.60 -11.62
C HIS A 268 -3.75 -4.24 -12.98
N GLY A 269 -2.85 -4.05 -13.93
CA GLY A 269 -3.01 -4.53 -15.32
C GLY A 269 -3.67 -3.52 -16.26
N ARG A 270 -4.08 -2.36 -15.75
CA ARG A 270 -4.53 -1.22 -16.55
C ARG A 270 -3.48 -0.13 -16.54
N ARG A 271 -3.10 0.35 -17.74
CA ARG A 271 -2.16 1.46 -17.89
C ARG A 271 -2.74 2.72 -17.25
N ASP A 272 -1.92 3.38 -16.46
CA ASP A 272 -2.26 4.60 -15.72
C ASP A 272 -3.59 4.47 -14.93
N HIS A 273 -3.93 3.25 -14.52
CA HIS A 273 -5.17 2.89 -13.85
C HIS A 273 -6.43 3.45 -14.55
N GLY A 274 -6.41 3.53 -15.88
CA GLY A 274 -7.59 3.89 -16.66
C GLY A 274 -8.78 2.99 -16.33
N GLY A 275 -9.99 3.54 -16.38
CA GLY A 275 -11.17 2.84 -15.95
C GLY A 275 -12.49 3.44 -16.41
N ILE A 276 -13.53 3.13 -15.68
CA ILE A 276 -14.90 3.53 -15.92
C ILE A 276 -15.14 4.91 -15.30
N VAL A 277 -15.64 5.87 -16.06
CA VAL A 277 -16.13 7.12 -15.47
C VAL A 277 -17.40 6.82 -14.69
N SER A 278 -17.38 7.14 -13.42
CA SER A 278 -18.47 6.84 -12.49
C SER A 278 -18.84 8.06 -11.66
N VAL A 279 -20.10 8.10 -11.23
CA VAL A 279 -20.59 9.08 -10.25
C VAL A 279 -20.78 8.39 -8.91
N LEU A 280 -20.24 8.96 -7.86
CA LEU A 280 -20.40 8.53 -6.49
C LEU A 280 -21.32 9.48 -5.73
N SER A 281 -22.34 8.93 -5.07
CA SER A 281 -23.21 9.64 -4.14
C SER A 281 -23.03 9.07 -2.72
N ILE A 282 -22.65 9.91 -1.75
CA ILE A 282 -22.42 9.49 -0.36
C ILE A 282 -23.69 9.24 0.45
N LYS A 283 -24.88 9.40 -0.12
CA LYS A 283 -26.19 9.31 0.58
C LYS A 283 -26.42 7.95 1.26
N GLY A 284 -25.81 6.88 0.74
CA GLY A 284 -25.88 5.54 1.33
C GLY A 284 -24.81 5.26 2.41
N GLY A 285 -23.96 6.24 2.71
CA GLY A 285 -22.78 6.10 3.58
C GLY A 285 -21.58 5.46 2.87
N PRO A 286 -20.40 5.47 3.48
CA PRO A 286 -19.15 5.11 2.80
C PRO A 286 -18.98 3.60 2.53
N ASP A 287 -19.76 2.75 3.18
CA ASP A 287 -19.59 1.28 3.16
C ASP A 287 -20.34 0.60 1.99
N ASP A 288 -21.20 1.34 1.27
CA ASP A 288 -22.00 0.77 0.19
C ASP A 288 -21.36 1.00 -1.18
N ARG A 289 -20.90 -0.09 -1.81
CA ARG A 289 -20.34 -0.06 -3.17
C ARG A 289 -21.35 0.39 -4.23
N ALA A 290 -22.64 0.20 -4.00
CA ALA A 290 -23.71 0.61 -4.92
C ALA A 290 -23.83 2.14 -5.06
N ASN A 291 -23.19 2.91 -4.18
CA ASN A 291 -23.08 4.36 -4.31
C ASN A 291 -22.30 4.79 -5.57
N VAL A 292 -21.39 3.95 -6.08
CA VAL A 292 -20.57 4.22 -7.27
C VAL A 292 -21.33 3.70 -8.50
N LYS A 293 -21.82 4.60 -9.35
CA LYS A 293 -22.63 4.28 -10.53
C LYS A 293 -21.87 4.64 -11.81
N PRO A 294 -21.64 3.68 -12.72
CA PRO A 294 -20.97 3.93 -13.98
C PRO A 294 -21.84 4.83 -14.90
N ILE A 295 -21.22 5.82 -15.54
CA ILE A 295 -21.81 6.64 -16.59
C ILE A 295 -21.17 6.39 -17.97
N ALA A 296 -19.87 6.10 -18.03
CA ALA A 296 -19.19 5.75 -19.26
C ALA A 296 -18.25 4.56 -19.06
N LYS A 297 -18.59 3.42 -19.68
CA LYS A 297 -17.74 2.22 -19.69
C LYS A 297 -16.65 2.34 -20.75
N GLY A 298 -15.40 2.10 -20.37
CA GLY A 298 -14.23 2.21 -21.24
C GLY A 298 -12.94 2.20 -20.45
N ASN A 299 -11.89 2.72 -21.04
CA ASN A 299 -10.59 2.98 -20.41
C ASN A 299 -10.35 4.48 -20.51
N PHE A 300 -10.86 5.22 -19.53
CA PHE A 300 -10.87 6.67 -19.48
C PHE A 300 -10.02 7.18 -18.32
N PHE A 301 -9.67 8.49 -18.38
CA PHE A 301 -8.77 9.17 -17.45
C PHE A 301 -9.31 10.56 -17.10
N ASP A 302 -8.95 11.09 -15.94
CA ASP A 302 -8.99 12.50 -15.56
C ASP A 302 -10.34 13.20 -15.72
N PRO A 303 -11.42 12.70 -15.10
CA PRO A 303 -12.74 13.24 -15.29
C PRO A 303 -12.86 14.65 -14.71
N TRP A 304 -13.71 15.46 -15.35
CA TRP A 304 -14.15 16.77 -14.92
C TRP A 304 -15.66 16.89 -15.04
N ALA A 305 -16.32 17.53 -14.09
CA ALA A 305 -17.75 17.81 -14.14
C ALA A 305 -17.99 19.31 -14.35
N PHE A 306 -18.79 19.66 -15.32
CA PHE A 306 -19.29 21.03 -15.51
C PHE A 306 -20.56 21.31 -14.69
N GLY A 307 -21.31 20.27 -14.37
CA GLY A 307 -22.55 20.30 -13.60
C GLY A 307 -23.12 18.88 -13.44
N PRO A 308 -24.38 18.76 -12.97
CA PRO A 308 -24.98 17.46 -12.67
C PRO A 308 -25.09 16.51 -13.86
N ASP A 309 -25.09 17.03 -15.10
CA ASP A 309 -25.40 16.26 -16.30
C ASP A 309 -24.40 16.45 -17.47
N LEU A 310 -23.28 17.13 -17.26
CA LEU A 310 -22.24 17.25 -18.28
C LEU A 310 -20.85 17.05 -17.72
N PHE A 311 -20.11 16.11 -18.32
CA PHE A 311 -18.79 15.67 -17.92
C PHE A 311 -17.81 15.70 -19.09
N MET A 312 -16.53 15.83 -18.78
CA MET A 312 -15.41 15.78 -19.72
C MET A 312 -14.34 14.84 -19.16
N PHE A 313 -13.69 14.04 -20.04
CA PHE A 313 -12.60 13.13 -19.66
C PHE A 313 -11.73 12.78 -20.88
N SER A 314 -10.59 12.16 -20.66
CA SER A 314 -9.70 11.68 -21.71
C SER A 314 -9.87 10.18 -21.97
N ASP A 315 -9.63 9.74 -23.23
CA ASP A 315 -9.34 8.35 -23.58
C ASP A 315 -7.88 8.12 -23.96
N GLY A 316 -7.02 9.12 -23.70
CA GLY A 316 -5.61 9.16 -24.06
C GLY A 316 -5.32 9.77 -25.43
N LYS A 317 -6.30 9.86 -26.33
CA LYS A 317 -6.17 10.47 -27.67
C LYS A 317 -7.18 11.59 -27.90
N ASN A 318 -8.32 11.48 -27.28
CA ASN A 318 -9.43 12.40 -27.45
C ASN A 318 -9.86 12.96 -26.09
N VAL A 319 -10.37 14.20 -26.12
CA VAL A 319 -11.22 14.73 -25.05
C VAL A 319 -12.66 14.41 -25.41
N ILE A 320 -13.37 13.81 -24.49
CA ILE A 320 -14.73 13.31 -24.68
C ILE A 320 -15.68 14.04 -23.73
N LEU A 321 -16.78 14.54 -24.25
CA LEU A 321 -17.93 14.99 -23.48
C LEU A 321 -18.87 13.81 -23.23
N CYS A 322 -19.52 13.80 -22.07
CA CYS A 322 -20.48 12.76 -21.71
C CYS A 322 -21.59 13.35 -20.85
N ASP A 323 -22.83 12.95 -21.08
CA ASP A 323 -23.94 13.25 -20.17
C ASP A 323 -24.10 12.14 -19.10
N ARG A 324 -24.94 12.39 -18.12
CA ARG A 324 -25.20 11.42 -17.04
C ARG A 324 -25.87 10.13 -17.53
N ALA A 325 -26.53 10.16 -18.70
CA ALA A 325 -27.12 8.99 -19.34
C ALA A 325 -26.10 8.13 -20.10
N GLY A 326 -24.88 8.64 -20.28
CA GLY A 326 -23.79 7.95 -20.98
C GLY A 326 -23.70 8.24 -22.48
N LYS A 327 -24.44 9.22 -22.99
CA LYS A 327 -24.28 9.74 -24.37
C LYS A 327 -22.92 10.44 -24.42
N ARG A 328 -22.13 10.13 -25.45
CA ARG A 328 -20.75 10.64 -25.58
C ARG A 328 -20.60 11.37 -26.91
N GLU A 329 -19.76 12.40 -26.89
CA GLU A 329 -19.36 13.17 -28.05
C GLU A 329 -17.89 13.56 -27.95
N GLN A 330 -17.14 13.41 -29.06
CA GLN A 330 -15.74 13.83 -29.10
C GLN A 330 -15.67 15.35 -29.18
N LEU A 331 -15.02 15.99 -28.19
CA LEU A 331 -14.78 17.44 -28.22
C LEU A 331 -13.57 17.78 -29.09
N CYS A 332 -12.44 17.12 -28.86
CA CYS A 332 -11.25 17.31 -29.70
C CYS A 332 -10.39 16.04 -29.72
N ARG A 333 -9.44 15.98 -30.64
CA ARG A 333 -8.47 14.89 -30.79
C ARG A 333 -7.07 15.47 -30.78
N LEU A 334 -6.14 14.80 -30.14
CA LEU A 334 -4.72 15.19 -30.17
C LEU A 334 -4.21 15.23 -31.62
N PRO A 335 -3.76 16.40 -32.13
CA PRO A 335 -3.24 16.51 -33.49
C PRO A 335 -1.97 15.65 -33.70
N SER A 336 -1.78 15.15 -34.92
CA SER A 336 -0.63 14.30 -35.26
C SER A 336 0.73 15.00 -35.07
N GLU A 337 0.77 16.32 -35.35
CA GLU A 337 1.96 17.14 -35.11
C GLU A 337 2.37 17.26 -33.64
N HIS A 338 1.44 17.01 -32.71
CA HIS A 338 1.68 16.97 -31.28
C HIS A 338 1.88 15.54 -30.75
N GLY A 339 1.58 14.53 -31.58
CA GLY A 339 1.68 13.12 -31.24
C GLY A 339 3.07 12.48 -31.34
N GLY A 340 4.08 13.20 -31.88
CA GLY A 340 5.47 12.69 -32.03
C GLY A 340 5.59 11.46 -32.95
N ALA A 341 6.55 11.46 -33.87
CA ALA A 341 6.83 10.29 -34.70
C ALA A 341 7.43 9.16 -33.82
N GLY A 342 6.72 8.04 -33.69
CA GLY A 342 7.22 6.80 -33.10
C GLY A 342 7.03 6.57 -31.60
N ALA A 343 6.55 7.54 -30.82
CA ALA A 343 6.18 7.36 -29.42
C ALA A 343 4.68 7.53 -29.21
N SER A 344 4.06 6.68 -28.38
CA SER A 344 2.65 6.85 -28.00
C SER A 344 2.51 8.04 -27.06
N VAL A 345 2.32 9.25 -27.61
CA VAL A 345 1.94 10.40 -26.79
C VAL A 345 0.46 10.31 -26.48
N MET A 346 0.12 10.54 -25.22
CA MET A 346 -1.26 10.55 -24.73
C MET A 346 -1.63 11.93 -24.19
N LEU A 347 -2.93 12.20 -24.22
CA LEU A 347 -3.58 13.41 -23.69
C LEU A 347 -4.14 13.09 -22.32
N TYR A 348 -3.87 13.94 -21.33
CA TYR A 348 -4.23 13.79 -19.93
C TYR A 348 -4.79 15.10 -19.35
N GLU A 349 -5.53 14.98 -18.28
CA GLU A 349 -5.99 16.03 -17.38
C GLU A 349 -6.65 17.24 -18.09
N PRO A 350 -7.71 17.04 -18.91
CA PRO A 350 -8.39 18.17 -19.54
C PRO A 350 -9.13 19.02 -18.48
N ARG A 351 -8.94 20.36 -18.56
CA ARG A 351 -9.51 21.34 -17.62
C ARG A 351 -10.04 22.56 -18.38
N PRO A 352 -11.21 23.12 -18.04
CA PRO A 352 -11.67 24.35 -18.65
C PRO A 352 -10.86 25.56 -18.15
N LEU A 353 -10.49 26.46 -19.05
CA LEU A 353 -9.93 27.77 -18.71
C LEU A 353 -11.08 28.74 -18.37
N MET A 354 -11.64 28.58 -17.18
CA MET A 354 -12.77 29.39 -16.71
C MET A 354 -12.60 29.77 -15.23
N PRO A 355 -13.13 30.95 -14.86
CA PRO A 355 -13.25 31.29 -13.43
C PRO A 355 -14.18 30.31 -12.73
N ARG A 356 -13.89 30.00 -11.46
CA ARG A 356 -14.76 29.20 -10.60
C ARG A 356 -14.95 29.84 -9.23
N ALA A 357 -16.09 29.58 -8.61
CA ALA A 357 -16.32 30.00 -7.23
C ALA A 357 -15.34 29.31 -6.29
N ARG A 358 -14.88 30.03 -5.28
CA ARG A 358 -14.07 29.44 -4.18
C ARG A 358 -14.97 28.61 -3.28
N GLU A 359 -14.47 27.49 -2.87
CA GLU A 359 -15.07 26.62 -1.85
C GLU A 359 -14.99 27.30 -0.47
N ARG A 360 -15.58 26.66 0.53
CA ARG A 360 -15.53 27.14 1.90
C ARG A 360 -14.09 27.09 2.45
N ILE A 361 -13.65 28.16 3.10
CA ILE A 361 -12.39 28.19 3.84
C ILE A 361 -12.60 27.56 5.21
N LEU A 362 -11.80 26.57 5.55
CA LEU A 362 -11.74 25.95 6.88
C LEU A 362 -10.57 26.54 7.66
N ALA A 363 -10.81 26.90 8.93
CA ALA A 363 -9.76 27.39 9.80
C ALA A 363 -8.76 26.29 10.14
N ASP A 364 -7.48 26.64 10.20
CA ASP A 364 -6.40 25.77 10.66
C ASP A 364 -6.59 25.42 12.15
N ARG A 365 -6.44 24.16 12.51
CA ARG A 365 -6.64 23.59 13.85
C ARG A 365 -5.38 22.96 14.41
N THR A 366 -4.27 23.02 13.67
CA THR A 366 -3.01 22.43 14.09
C THR A 366 -2.22 23.37 15.00
N ASP A 367 -1.51 22.80 15.95
CA ASP A 367 -0.44 23.46 16.70
C ASP A 367 0.89 22.86 16.26
N LEU A 368 1.55 23.51 15.30
CA LEU A 368 2.80 23.04 14.73
C LEU A 368 3.98 23.01 15.72
N SER A 369 3.85 23.64 16.88
CA SER A 369 4.83 23.55 17.96
C SER A 369 4.75 22.24 18.74
N SER A 370 3.61 21.55 18.67
CA SER A 370 3.39 20.25 19.31
C SER A 370 4.03 19.11 18.52
N LYS A 371 4.62 18.15 19.20
CA LYS A 371 5.11 16.88 18.61
C LYS A 371 4.06 15.77 18.69
N THR A 372 2.93 16.01 19.33
CA THR A 372 1.88 15.02 19.58
C THR A 372 0.51 15.58 19.22
N GLY A 373 -0.42 14.67 18.96
CA GLY A 373 -1.85 14.90 18.99
C GLY A 373 -2.51 13.93 19.96
N GLU A 374 -3.83 13.93 20.02
CA GLU A 374 -4.61 13.17 20.98
C GLU A 374 -5.66 12.31 20.27
N PHE A 375 -5.84 11.07 20.75
CA PHE A 375 -6.95 10.20 20.37
C PHE A 375 -7.91 10.03 21.54
N TYR A 376 -9.19 10.26 21.29
CA TYR A 376 -10.28 9.97 22.20
C TYR A 376 -11.19 8.89 21.58
N LEU A 377 -11.35 7.75 22.26
CA LEU A 377 -12.26 6.68 21.91
C LEU A 377 -13.38 6.62 22.95
N GLU A 378 -14.64 6.79 22.51
CA GLU A 378 -15.77 6.79 23.44
C GLU A 378 -16.05 5.41 24.03
N ASN A 379 -16.07 4.37 23.17
CA ASN A 379 -16.29 2.99 23.65
C ASN A 379 -15.72 1.97 22.66
N VAL A 380 -14.71 1.22 23.06
CA VAL A 380 -14.06 0.18 22.26
C VAL A 380 -15.04 -0.91 21.76
N LEU A 381 -16.16 -1.11 22.43
CA LEU A 381 -17.17 -2.11 22.08
C LEU A 381 -18.19 -1.63 21.04
N GLU A 382 -18.26 -0.32 20.77
CA GLU A 382 -19.07 0.20 19.66
C GLU A 382 -18.43 -0.19 18.34
N SER A 383 -18.92 -1.29 17.79
CA SER A 383 -18.31 -1.93 16.61
C SER A 383 -19.31 -2.84 15.91
N ARG A 384 -19.16 -2.95 14.58
CA ARG A 384 -19.90 -3.95 13.80
C ARG A 384 -19.41 -5.39 14.03
N SER A 385 -18.24 -5.59 14.62
CA SER A 385 -17.56 -6.87 14.71
C SER A 385 -17.11 -7.27 16.13
N MET A 386 -17.48 -6.53 17.17
CA MET A 386 -17.15 -6.85 18.58
C MET A 386 -18.28 -7.64 19.29
N LYS A 387 -19.21 -8.21 18.52
CA LYS A 387 -20.29 -9.02 19.09
C LYS A 387 -19.74 -10.18 19.92
N GLY A 388 -20.26 -10.33 21.14
CA GLY A 388 -19.86 -11.39 22.07
C GLY A 388 -18.71 -11.01 23.02
N VAL A 389 -18.11 -9.84 22.87
CA VAL A 389 -17.13 -9.33 23.83
C VAL A 389 -17.87 -8.62 24.97
N ALA A 390 -17.67 -9.10 26.21
CA ALA A 390 -18.30 -8.53 27.38
C ALA A 390 -17.68 -7.16 27.73
N PRO A 391 -18.46 -6.21 28.34
CA PRO A 391 -17.92 -4.97 28.89
C PRO A 391 -16.79 -5.24 29.87
N GLY A 392 -15.71 -4.44 29.78
CA GLY A 392 -14.53 -4.60 30.61
C GLY A 392 -13.59 -5.75 30.23
N THR A 393 -13.84 -6.50 29.16
CA THR A 393 -12.88 -7.48 28.61
C THR A 393 -11.61 -6.82 28.11
N VAL A 394 -11.72 -5.76 27.31
CA VAL A 394 -10.57 -4.99 26.84
C VAL A 394 -10.03 -4.14 27.99
N LYS A 395 -8.74 -4.29 28.27
CA LYS A 395 -8.06 -3.57 29.37
C LYS A 395 -7.12 -2.49 28.88
N ARG A 396 -6.52 -2.68 27.70
CA ARG A 396 -5.52 -1.77 27.14
C ARG A 396 -5.61 -1.79 25.61
N LEU A 397 -5.08 -0.73 24.99
CA LEU A 397 -4.71 -0.74 23.58
C LEU A 397 -3.18 -0.78 23.50
N MET A 398 -2.65 -1.72 22.71
CA MET A 398 -1.28 -1.62 22.22
C MET A 398 -1.27 -0.61 21.06
N VAL A 399 -0.29 0.27 21.08
CA VAL A 399 -0.10 1.31 20.04
C VAL A 399 1.11 0.94 19.20
N PHE A 400 0.88 0.73 17.92
CA PHE A 400 1.91 0.46 16.94
C PHE A 400 2.03 1.60 15.92
N GLU A 401 3.26 1.85 15.47
CA GLU A 401 3.56 2.67 14.30
C GLU A 401 3.87 1.75 13.11
N VAL A 402 3.32 2.04 11.95
CA VAL A 402 3.71 1.43 10.68
C VAL A 402 4.92 2.20 10.16
N LEU A 403 6.06 1.53 10.09
CA LEU A 403 7.32 2.16 9.73
C LEU A 403 7.44 2.34 8.21
N PRO A 404 7.83 3.52 7.74
CA PRO A 404 8.08 3.76 6.32
C PRO A 404 9.27 2.94 5.83
N LYS A 405 9.18 2.49 4.58
CA LYS A 405 10.22 1.72 3.89
C LYS A 405 11.21 2.68 3.21
N PRO A 406 12.51 2.62 3.51
CA PRO A 406 13.50 3.56 2.96
C PRO A 406 13.91 3.25 1.51
N ILE A 407 13.68 2.04 1.06
CA ILE A 407 13.97 1.55 -0.29
C ILE A 407 13.16 0.29 -0.58
N ASN A 408 12.74 0.09 -1.81
CA ASN A 408 12.27 -1.20 -2.28
C ASN A 408 12.82 -1.51 -3.68
N PHE A 409 13.51 -2.61 -3.82
CA PHE A 409 14.08 -3.08 -5.08
C PHE A 409 13.76 -4.57 -5.37
N SER A 410 13.02 -5.22 -4.46
CA SER A 410 12.56 -6.60 -4.64
C SER A 410 11.14 -6.69 -5.19
N GLY A 411 10.31 -5.67 -4.98
CA GLY A 411 8.90 -5.67 -5.37
C GLY A 411 8.04 -6.64 -4.54
N GLY A 412 8.51 -7.08 -3.36
CA GLY A 412 7.82 -8.05 -2.52
C GLY A 412 7.97 -7.79 -1.02
N MET A 413 7.37 -8.66 -0.22
CA MET A 413 7.43 -8.64 1.24
C MET A 413 8.63 -9.40 1.81
N GLU A 414 9.18 -10.28 1.03
CA GLU A 414 10.29 -11.14 1.48
C GLU A 414 11.61 -10.32 1.56
N PRO A 415 12.44 -10.58 2.56
CA PRO A 415 12.29 -11.53 3.66
C PRO A 415 11.65 -10.95 4.93
N LEU A 416 10.94 -9.83 4.89
CA LEU A 416 10.33 -9.25 6.10
C LEU A 416 9.31 -10.21 6.72
N THR A 417 8.44 -10.78 5.88
CA THR A 417 7.45 -11.80 6.28
C THR A 417 7.22 -12.79 5.14
N LEU A 418 6.79 -13.98 5.48
CA LEU A 418 6.31 -14.97 4.51
C LEU A 418 4.81 -14.84 4.31
N GLY A 419 4.40 -14.13 3.25
CA GLY A 419 2.98 -13.93 2.91
C GLY A 419 2.19 -13.06 3.88
N GLY A 420 2.88 -12.31 4.75
CA GLY A 420 2.28 -11.43 5.76
C GLY A 420 2.31 -9.95 5.38
N SER A 421 2.66 -9.11 6.33
CA SER A 421 2.77 -7.67 6.13
C SER A 421 3.98 -7.28 5.27
N PHE A 422 3.84 -6.23 4.48
CA PHE A 422 4.91 -5.65 3.65
C PHE A 422 5.69 -4.56 4.37
N SER A 423 5.23 -4.13 5.53
CA SER A 423 5.85 -3.11 6.35
C SER A 423 6.16 -3.62 7.76
N LEU A 424 7.17 -3.04 8.38
CA LEU A 424 7.54 -3.34 9.77
C LEU A 424 6.71 -2.50 10.72
N PRO A 425 6.09 -3.09 11.76
CA PRO A 425 5.46 -2.36 12.83
C PRO A 425 6.42 -2.13 14.00
N ARG A 426 6.41 -0.93 14.57
CA ARG A 426 7.10 -0.59 15.81
C ARG A 426 6.10 -0.52 16.97
N LEU A 427 6.36 -1.29 18.03
CA LEU A 427 5.55 -1.20 19.23
C LEU A 427 5.96 0.04 20.04
N LEU A 428 5.07 1.00 20.18
CA LEU A 428 5.30 2.20 20.99
C LEU A 428 5.02 1.96 22.47
N GLY A 429 4.00 1.18 22.81
CA GLY A 429 3.61 0.86 24.17
C GLY A 429 2.11 0.62 24.31
N TRP A 430 1.58 0.91 25.48
CA TRP A 430 0.18 0.67 25.85
C TRP A 430 -0.49 1.91 26.40
N VAL A 431 -1.81 1.98 26.21
CA VAL A 431 -2.68 2.96 26.86
C VAL A 431 -3.86 2.24 27.52
N PRO A 432 -4.38 2.74 28.66
CA PRO A 432 -5.48 2.11 29.38
C PRO A 432 -6.81 2.26 28.61
N VAL A 433 -7.66 1.23 28.70
CA VAL A 433 -9.08 1.28 28.39
C VAL A 433 -9.83 1.23 29.71
N GLU A 434 -10.68 2.23 29.92
CA GLU A 434 -11.46 2.36 31.15
C GLU A 434 -12.59 1.32 31.22
N PRO A 435 -13.14 1.02 32.41
CA PRO A 435 -14.21 0.03 32.56
C PRO A 435 -15.46 0.31 31.73
N ASP A 436 -15.72 1.58 31.35
CA ASP A 436 -16.81 1.98 30.46
C ASP A 436 -16.48 1.79 28.96
N GLY A 437 -15.28 1.30 28.65
CA GLY A 437 -14.79 1.06 27.30
C GLY A 437 -14.12 2.26 26.66
N SER A 438 -14.03 3.39 27.35
CA SER A 438 -13.41 4.60 26.83
C SER A 438 -11.88 4.58 26.94
N ALA A 439 -11.20 5.29 26.02
CA ALA A 439 -9.75 5.54 26.06
C ALA A 439 -9.44 6.96 25.62
N TYR A 440 -8.46 7.62 26.24
CA TYR A 440 -8.00 8.94 25.89
C TYR A 440 -6.50 9.06 26.12
N PHE A 441 -5.74 9.38 25.07
CA PHE A 441 -4.28 9.32 25.12
C PHE A 441 -3.62 10.24 24.08
N LYS A 442 -2.39 10.65 24.37
CA LYS A 442 -1.50 11.32 23.43
C LYS A 442 -0.78 10.32 22.54
N ALA A 443 -0.52 10.70 21.31
CA ALA A 443 0.24 9.91 20.34
C ALA A 443 1.16 10.80 19.51
N PRO A 444 2.28 10.28 18.97
CA PRO A 444 3.15 11.06 18.10
C PRO A 444 2.40 11.50 16.85
N ALA A 445 2.54 12.78 16.50
CA ALA A 445 1.91 13.37 15.33
C ALA A 445 2.63 12.93 14.04
N LEU A 446 1.89 12.98 12.91
CA LEU A 446 2.42 12.63 11.57
C LEU A 446 3.07 11.25 11.50
N LYS A 447 2.51 10.29 12.23
CA LYS A 447 2.87 8.88 12.19
C LYS A 447 1.65 8.04 11.82
N ALA A 448 1.87 7.02 11.00
CA ALA A 448 0.83 6.02 10.69
C ALA A 448 0.70 5.05 11.87
N LEU A 449 -0.42 5.09 12.58
CA LEU A 449 -0.62 4.34 13.82
C LEU A 449 -1.75 3.32 13.67
N PHE A 450 -1.59 2.15 14.28
CA PHE A 450 -2.69 1.21 14.44
C PHE A 450 -2.74 0.67 15.87
N PHE A 451 -3.90 0.12 16.25
CA PHE A 451 -4.16 -0.29 17.61
C PHE A 451 -4.54 -1.75 17.69
N VAL A 452 -4.13 -2.41 18.78
CA VAL A 452 -4.55 -3.77 19.14
C VAL A 452 -5.22 -3.71 20.52
N ALA A 453 -6.50 -4.03 20.57
CA ALA A 453 -7.25 -4.15 21.82
C ALA A 453 -6.86 -5.47 22.50
N VAL A 454 -6.42 -5.43 23.78
CA VAL A 454 -5.96 -6.60 24.51
C VAL A 454 -6.74 -6.80 25.79
N ASP A 455 -6.91 -8.08 26.18
CA ASP A 455 -7.59 -8.51 27.42
C ASP A 455 -6.65 -8.42 28.64
N ALA A 456 -7.13 -8.94 29.78
CA ALA A 456 -6.38 -8.98 31.03
C ALA A 456 -5.12 -9.85 30.95
N ASP A 457 -5.16 -10.92 30.15
CA ASP A 457 -4.01 -11.82 29.93
C ASP A 457 -3.03 -11.27 28.88
N GLY A 458 -3.34 -10.10 28.29
CA GLY A 458 -2.57 -9.44 27.24
C GLY A 458 -2.77 -10.02 25.84
N ARG A 459 -3.77 -10.89 25.62
CA ARG A 459 -4.07 -11.47 24.31
C ARG A 459 -4.87 -10.48 23.46
N ALA A 460 -4.59 -10.46 22.16
CA ALA A 460 -5.32 -9.64 21.19
C ALA A 460 -6.79 -10.06 21.12
N VAL A 461 -7.68 -9.17 21.53
CA VAL A 461 -9.13 -9.30 21.32
C VAL A 461 -9.47 -8.87 19.90
N LYS A 462 -8.94 -7.73 19.48
CA LYS A 462 -9.18 -7.16 18.15
C LYS A 462 -7.94 -6.42 17.66
N ARG A 463 -7.62 -6.57 16.40
CA ARG A 463 -6.52 -5.88 15.75
C ARG A 463 -7.04 -4.99 14.62
N MET A 464 -6.56 -3.75 14.57
CA MET A 464 -6.79 -2.83 13.46
C MET A 464 -5.96 -3.26 12.25
N GLN A 465 -6.57 -3.35 11.06
CA GLN A 465 -5.92 -3.72 9.80
C GLN A 465 -5.76 -2.52 8.84
N SER A 466 -6.17 -1.36 9.27
CA SER A 466 -5.92 -0.05 8.68
C SER A 466 -5.00 0.72 9.61
N PHE A 467 -4.73 1.96 9.30
CA PHE A 467 -4.00 2.87 10.19
C PHE A 467 -4.71 4.22 10.23
N THR A 468 -4.38 4.99 11.25
CA THR A 468 -4.82 6.36 11.43
C THR A 468 -3.63 7.25 11.77
N GLN A 469 -3.83 8.55 11.78
CA GLN A 469 -2.82 9.52 12.18
C GLN A 469 -3.49 10.66 12.92
N VAL A 470 -2.70 11.46 13.62
CA VAL A 470 -3.08 12.79 14.12
C VAL A 470 -2.07 13.82 13.68
N MET A 471 -2.53 15.05 13.46
CA MET A 471 -1.69 16.20 13.23
C MET A 471 -1.16 16.78 14.55
N PRO A 472 -0.09 17.60 14.52
CA PRO A 472 0.38 18.34 15.69
C PRO A 472 -0.75 19.11 16.37
N GLY A 473 -0.97 18.87 17.68
CA GLY A 473 -2.02 19.50 18.46
C GLY A 473 -3.46 19.05 18.18
N GLU A 474 -3.67 18.17 17.19
CA GLU A 474 -5.01 17.67 16.86
C GLU A 474 -5.60 16.83 17.98
N ARG A 475 -6.91 16.95 18.17
CA ARG A 475 -7.72 16.03 18.98
C ARG A 475 -8.68 15.27 18.08
N GLN A 476 -8.38 14.00 17.83
CA GLN A 476 -9.16 13.09 16.99
C GLN A 476 -10.11 12.25 17.84
N GLY A 477 -11.41 12.39 17.60
CA GLY A 477 -12.45 11.60 18.26
C GLY A 477 -12.88 10.37 17.47
N CYS A 478 -13.02 9.22 18.14
CA CYS A 478 -13.60 7.99 17.60
C CYS A 478 -14.77 7.55 18.48
N VAL A 479 -15.91 7.22 17.88
CA VAL A 479 -17.07 6.67 18.61
C VAL A 479 -16.75 5.25 19.09
N GLY A 480 -16.13 4.45 18.22
CA GLY A 480 -15.80 3.05 18.51
C GLY A 480 -14.79 2.44 17.56
N CYS A 481 -14.60 1.12 17.66
CA CYS A 481 -13.76 0.33 16.77
C CYS A 481 -14.61 -0.19 15.61
N HIS A 482 -14.50 0.42 14.42
CA HIS A 482 -15.27 0.04 13.23
C HIS A 482 -16.79 0.13 13.40
N GLU A 483 -17.27 1.24 13.96
CA GLU A 483 -18.72 1.53 14.04
C GLU A 483 -19.33 1.66 12.63
N ARG A 484 -20.65 1.49 12.54
CA ARG A 484 -21.38 1.72 11.28
C ARG A 484 -21.53 3.21 11.04
N LYS A 485 -20.96 3.72 9.95
CA LYS A 485 -21.05 5.14 9.57
C LYS A 485 -22.45 5.61 9.17
N THR A 486 -23.37 4.69 8.94
CA THR A 486 -24.80 4.96 8.61
C THR A 486 -25.71 4.92 9.82
N ALA A 487 -25.21 4.53 10.99
CA ALA A 487 -25.99 4.47 12.22
C ALA A 487 -25.67 5.68 13.09
N ASN A 488 -26.69 6.44 13.47
CA ASN A 488 -26.56 7.41 14.55
C ASN A 488 -26.44 6.65 15.86
N THR A 489 -25.40 6.94 16.62
CA THR A 489 -25.37 6.56 18.03
C THR A 489 -26.52 7.28 18.74
N VAL A 490 -27.46 6.53 19.24
CA VAL A 490 -28.53 7.07 20.07
C VAL A 490 -27.85 7.67 21.30
N ARG A 491 -27.65 8.99 21.30
CA ARG A 491 -27.20 9.72 22.48
C ARG A 491 -28.29 9.63 23.53
N ARG A 492 -28.27 8.61 24.36
CA ARG A 492 -28.74 8.76 25.73
C ARG A 492 -27.79 9.76 26.38
N VAL A 493 -28.35 10.66 27.20
CA VAL A 493 -27.52 11.55 28.04
C VAL A 493 -26.62 10.63 28.87
N LYS A 494 -25.39 10.42 28.40
CA LYS A 494 -24.39 9.62 29.10
C LYS A 494 -23.60 10.55 30.01
N PRO A 495 -23.20 10.11 31.20
CA PRO A 495 -22.18 10.84 31.96
C PRO A 495 -20.91 10.99 31.15
N VAL A 496 -20.09 11.97 31.45
CA VAL A 496 -18.78 12.16 30.87
C VAL A 496 -18.01 10.83 30.99
N SER A 497 -17.41 10.35 29.90
CA SER A 497 -16.66 9.11 29.93
C SER A 497 -15.51 9.17 30.94
N LYS A 498 -15.15 8.00 31.51
CA LYS A 498 -14.08 7.95 32.53
C LYS A 498 -12.73 8.38 31.96
N ALA A 499 -12.44 8.03 30.71
CA ALA A 499 -11.20 8.44 30.07
C ALA A 499 -11.14 9.98 29.88
N LEU A 500 -12.25 10.60 29.45
CA LEU A 500 -12.30 12.05 29.28
C LEU A 500 -12.21 12.79 30.63
N ALA A 501 -12.86 12.26 31.66
CA ALA A 501 -12.78 12.82 33.03
C ALA A 501 -11.36 12.71 33.61
N ARG A 502 -10.60 11.65 33.26
CA ARG A 502 -9.21 11.48 33.69
C ARG A 502 -8.25 12.41 32.93
N GLY A 503 -8.53 12.70 31.68
CA GLY A 503 -7.59 13.36 30.76
C GLY A 503 -6.74 12.37 29.95
N PRO A 504 -5.93 12.87 28.99
CA PRO A 504 -5.14 12.02 28.12
C PRO A 504 -3.99 11.33 28.90
N SER A 505 -3.79 10.01 28.67
CA SER A 505 -2.61 9.29 29.16
C SER A 505 -1.46 9.36 28.16
N GLU A 506 -0.25 9.25 28.66
CA GLU A 506 0.91 8.99 27.82
C GLU A 506 0.92 7.50 27.39
N ILE A 507 1.62 7.18 26.29
CA ILE A 507 1.88 5.80 25.89
C ILE A 507 2.94 5.23 26.83
N ALA A 508 2.59 4.20 27.58
CA ALA A 508 3.48 3.54 28.52
C ALA A 508 4.34 2.48 27.81
N PRO A 509 5.68 2.60 27.77
CA PRO A 509 6.54 1.63 27.10
C PRO A 509 6.87 0.42 27.99
N GLU A 510 6.48 0.40 29.27
CA GLU A 510 6.80 -0.64 30.24
C GLU A 510 6.22 -1.99 29.81
N GLY A 511 7.05 -3.03 29.84
CA GLY A 511 6.69 -4.38 29.39
C GLY A 511 6.85 -4.64 27.89
N ARG A 512 7.28 -3.64 27.13
CA ARG A 512 7.74 -3.81 25.75
C ARG A 512 9.03 -4.62 25.72
N LEU A 513 9.08 -5.67 24.92
CA LEU A 513 10.24 -6.58 24.83
C LEU A 513 11.13 -6.32 23.63
N PHE A 514 10.63 -5.59 22.65
CA PHE A 514 11.37 -5.10 21.48
C PHE A 514 10.81 -3.76 21.01
N ASP A 515 11.57 -3.06 20.22
CA ASP A 515 11.13 -1.89 19.45
C ASP A 515 10.47 -2.36 18.14
N VAL A 516 11.24 -3.02 17.29
CA VAL A 516 10.79 -3.74 16.11
C VAL A 516 11.15 -5.20 16.29
N ALA A 517 10.17 -6.10 16.10
CA ALA A 517 10.37 -7.53 16.28
C ALA A 517 11.30 -8.10 15.20
N ASP A 518 12.21 -8.98 15.61
CA ASP A 518 13.15 -9.70 14.76
C ASP A 518 13.16 -11.18 15.18
N PHE A 519 12.69 -12.06 14.30
CA PHE A 519 12.48 -13.45 14.66
C PHE A 519 13.77 -14.18 15.11
N PRO A 520 14.90 -14.08 14.38
CA PRO A 520 16.15 -14.70 14.81
C PRO A 520 16.62 -14.23 16.19
N ARG A 521 16.48 -12.95 16.48
CA ARG A 521 16.92 -12.35 17.74
C ARG A 521 15.94 -12.59 18.90
N ASP A 522 14.64 -12.46 18.65
CA ASP A 522 13.62 -12.36 19.70
C ASP A 522 12.85 -13.66 19.91
N MET A 523 12.53 -14.37 18.84
CA MET A 523 11.64 -15.54 18.86
C MET A 523 12.39 -16.87 18.83
N GLN A 524 13.46 -16.99 18.03
CA GLN A 524 14.22 -18.24 17.94
C GLN A 524 14.72 -18.72 19.31
N PRO A 525 15.26 -17.85 20.20
CA PRO A 525 15.66 -18.29 21.54
C PRO A 525 14.52 -18.86 22.39
N VAL A 526 13.27 -18.44 22.16
CA VAL A 526 12.09 -19.03 22.82
C VAL A 526 11.84 -20.45 22.34
N LEU A 527 11.91 -20.65 21.01
CA LEU A 527 11.75 -21.97 20.39
C LEU A 527 12.87 -22.92 20.81
N ASP A 528 14.10 -22.45 20.89
CA ASP A 528 15.26 -23.26 21.30
C ASP A 528 15.08 -23.81 22.72
N ARG A 529 14.58 -23.01 23.65
CA ARG A 529 14.32 -23.43 25.03
C ARG A 529 13.12 -24.38 25.16
N ALA A 530 12.05 -24.13 24.38
CA ALA A 530 10.74 -24.76 24.63
C ALA A 530 10.39 -25.87 23.64
N CYS A 531 10.85 -25.82 22.40
CA CYS A 531 10.32 -26.61 21.29
C CYS A 531 11.35 -27.52 20.61
N VAL A 532 12.58 -27.03 20.46
CA VAL A 532 13.64 -27.69 19.64
C VAL A 532 14.02 -29.06 20.17
N LYS A 533 13.87 -29.34 21.47
CA LYS A 533 14.10 -30.68 22.02
C LYS A 533 13.33 -31.78 21.25
N CYS A 534 12.11 -31.50 20.81
CA CYS A 534 11.25 -32.43 20.07
C CYS A 534 11.14 -32.13 18.58
N HIS A 535 11.28 -30.85 18.23
CA HIS A 535 11.09 -30.34 16.86
C HIS A 535 12.43 -29.85 16.30
N ASN A 536 13.34 -30.77 16.04
CA ASN A 536 14.67 -30.57 15.47
C ASN A 536 14.88 -31.52 14.29
N PRO A 537 15.93 -31.37 13.47
CA PRO A 537 16.09 -32.15 12.26
C PRO A 537 16.28 -33.65 12.47
N ASP A 538 16.68 -34.07 13.69
CA ASP A 538 16.90 -35.50 13.99
C ASP A 538 15.61 -36.20 14.49
N VAL A 539 14.84 -35.53 15.33
CA VAL A 539 13.64 -36.10 15.97
C VAL A 539 12.36 -35.83 15.18
N ARG A 540 12.18 -34.61 14.69
CA ARG A 540 11.06 -34.11 13.83
C ARG A 540 9.68 -34.61 14.26
N LYS A 541 9.33 -34.52 15.52
CA LYS A 541 7.96 -34.86 15.96
C LYS A 541 6.93 -34.10 15.12
N ALA A 542 5.91 -34.79 14.64
CA ALA A 542 4.90 -34.31 13.69
C ALA A 542 5.48 -33.78 12.34
N GLY A 543 6.67 -34.18 11.95
CA GLY A 543 7.37 -33.74 10.75
C GLY A 543 7.87 -32.29 10.80
N LEU A 544 7.90 -31.69 11.99
CA LEU A 544 8.19 -30.28 12.21
C LEU A 544 9.61 -30.09 12.72
N ASP A 545 10.30 -29.09 12.15
CA ASP A 545 11.60 -28.60 12.58
C ASP A 545 11.46 -27.12 12.96
N LEU A 546 11.84 -26.78 14.19
CA LEU A 546 11.74 -25.42 14.75
C LEU A 546 13.10 -24.87 15.16
N CYS A 547 14.21 -25.50 14.74
CA CYS A 547 15.53 -24.99 15.04
C CYS A 547 15.89 -23.74 14.23
N GLY A 548 16.91 -23.04 14.65
CA GLY A 548 17.41 -21.81 14.01
C GLY A 548 18.23 -22.04 12.73
N ASP A 549 18.29 -23.28 12.20
CA ASP A 549 18.99 -23.57 10.96
C ASP A 549 18.40 -22.76 9.79
N ARG A 550 19.26 -22.25 8.93
CA ARG A 550 18.88 -21.41 7.82
C ARG A 550 18.43 -22.23 6.61
N GLY A 551 17.26 -21.95 6.11
CA GLY A 551 16.86 -22.31 4.75
C GLY A 551 17.29 -21.24 3.75
N PRO A 552 16.92 -21.39 2.46
CA PRO A 552 17.27 -20.42 1.42
C PRO A 552 16.85 -18.99 1.68
N MET A 553 15.73 -18.75 2.38
CA MET A 553 15.22 -17.41 2.65
C MET A 553 14.97 -17.17 4.15
N TYR A 554 14.45 -18.15 4.85
CA TYR A 554 14.05 -18.06 6.25
C TYR A 554 14.72 -19.18 7.07
N SER A 555 14.69 -19.06 8.38
CA SER A 555 15.05 -20.19 9.26
C SER A 555 13.98 -21.28 9.26
N MET A 556 14.37 -22.51 9.59
CA MET A 556 13.44 -23.65 9.72
C MET A 556 12.35 -23.37 10.76
N GLY A 557 12.73 -22.73 11.87
CA GLY A 557 11.80 -22.37 12.94
C GLY A 557 10.69 -21.45 12.46
N TYR A 558 11.04 -20.39 11.73
CA TYR A 558 10.04 -19.46 11.19
C TYR A 558 9.12 -20.14 10.17
N LEU A 559 9.70 -20.79 9.18
CA LEU A 559 8.94 -21.52 8.15
C LEU A 559 8.03 -22.59 8.75
N GLY A 560 8.55 -23.33 9.74
CA GLY A 560 7.78 -24.35 10.45
C GLY A 560 6.53 -23.77 11.10
N LEU A 561 6.64 -22.69 11.85
CA LEU A 561 5.48 -22.05 12.48
C LEU A 561 4.43 -21.60 11.46
N ILE A 562 4.87 -20.97 10.36
CA ILE A 562 3.95 -20.45 9.33
C ILE A 562 3.27 -21.60 8.56
N LEU A 563 4.06 -22.52 8.01
CA LEU A 563 3.53 -23.58 7.13
C LEU A 563 2.74 -24.68 7.88
N TRP A 564 2.92 -24.82 9.19
CA TRP A 564 2.08 -25.68 10.04
C TRP A 564 0.91 -24.93 10.67
N GLY A 565 0.66 -23.67 10.24
CA GLY A 565 -0.53 -22.92 10.64
C GLY A 565 -0.54 -22.51 12.11
N GLN A 566 0.62 -22.33 12.73
CA GLN A 566 0.72 -21.94 14.14
C GLN A 566 0.53 -20.43 14.34
N VAL A 567 0.61 -19.65 13.28
CA VAL A 567 0.47 -18.18 13.27
C VAL A 567 -0.78 -17.80 12.48
N LEU A 568 -1.63 -16.96 13.07
CA LEU A 568 -2.82 -16.38 12.46
C LEU A 568 -2.73 -14.86 12.50
N ASP A 569 -2.07 -14.29 11.51
CA ASP A 569 -2.09 -12.87 11.16
C ASP A 569 -3.01 -12.61 9.95
N GLY A 570 -3.03 -11.44 9.37
CA GLY A 570 -3.82 -11.13 8.17
C GLY A 570 -3.26 -11.74 6.88
N ARG A 571 -2.00 -12.05 6.82
CA ARG A 571 -1.27 -12.65 5.69
C ARG A 571 -1.65 -12.11 4.32
N ASN A 572 -1.68 -10.79 4.17
CA ASN A 572 -2.00 -10.14 2.90
C ASN A 572 -3.34 -10.62 2.30
N LEU A 573 -4.34 -10.87 3.15
CA LEU A 573 -5.69 -11.27 2.72
C LEU A 573 -6.53 -10.03 2.40
N ALA A 574 -7.50 -10.19 1.48
CA ALA A 574 -8.45 -9.14 1.14
C ALA A 574 -9.50 -8.93 2.26
N GLU A 575 -9.73 -9.96 3.06
CA GLU A 575 -10.63 -9.89 4.19
C GLU A 575 -10.07 -8.97 5.28
N SER A 576 -10.94 -8.23 5.91
CA SER A 576 -10.63 -7.35 7.04
C SER A 576 -11.75 -7.39 8.07
N ASP A 577 -11.57 -6.68 9.19
CA ASP A 577 -12.55 -6.61 10.26
C ASP A 577 -12.90 -7.99 10.86
N TRP A 578 -11.87 -8.81 11.11
CA TRP A 578 -12.00 -10.16 11.65
C TRP A 578 -12.76 -10.19 12.97
N PRO A 579 -13.48 -11.29 13.29
CA PRO A 579 -14.11 -11.48 14.59
C PRO A 579 -13.12 -11.36 15.76
N PRO A 580 -13.60 -11.10 17.00
CA PRO A 580 -12.74 -11.10 18.18
C PRO A 580 -11.98 -12.42 18.35
N TYR A 581 -10.75 -12.34 18.81
CA TYR A 581 -9.84 -13.47 19.01
C TYR A 581 -9.54 -14.31 17.76
N ALA A 582 -9.77 -13.79 16.56
CA ALA A 582 -9.54 -14.53 15.32
C ALA A 582 -8.11 -14.37 14.77
N ARG A 583 -7.36 -13.38 15.21
CA ARG A 583 -6.02 -13.03 14.69
C ARG A 583 -5.06 -12.67 15.84
N GLY A 584 -3.77 -12.61 15.51
CA GLY A 584 -2.71 -12.26 16.44
C GLY A 584 -2.58 -13.28 17.57
N SER A 585 -2.20 -12.83 18.75
CA SER A 585 -2.04 -13.67 19.95
C SER A 585 -3.37 -14.27 20.44
N GLY A 586 -4.50 -13.63 20.12
CA GLY A 586 -5.83 -14.16 20.48
C GLY A 586 -6.23 -15.40 19.69
N GLY A 587 -5.84 -15.46 18.40
CA GLY A 587 -6.26 -16.52 17.47
C GLY A 587 -5.21 -17.59 17.19
N SER A 588 -3.92 -17.27 17.35
CA SER A 588 -2.83 -18.15 16.90
C SER A 588 -2.72 -19.44 17.71
N PRO A 589 -2.71 -20.63 17.06
CA PRO A 589 -2.57 -21.92 17.74
C PRO A 589 -1.28 -22.06 18.55
N LEU A 590 -0.23 -21.32 18.20
CA LEU A 590 1.04 -21.29 18.95
C LEU A 590 0.82 -20.99 20.44
N MET A 591 -0.15 -20.14 20.77
CA MET A 591 -0.45 -19.79 22.17
C MET A 591 -0.87 -21.00 23.00
N LYS A 592 -1.57 -21.98 22.40
CA LYS A 592 -1.93 -23.26 23.04
C LYS A 592 -0.77 -24.26 23.10
N LYS A 593 0.33 -23.99 22.41
CA LYS A 593 1.52 -24.87 22.45
C LYS A 593 2.48 -24.52 23.61
N ILE A 594 2.26 -23.37 24.24
CA ILE A 594 3.16 -22.83 25.29
C ILE A 594 2.47 -22.61 26.64
N ASP A 595 1.18 -22.99 26.77
CA ASP A 595 0.36 -22.79 27.99
C ASP A 595 0.38 -23.99 28.96
N GLY A 596 1.08 -25.07 28.61
CA GLY A 596 1.10 -26.32 29.36
C GLY A 596 0.27 -27.46 28.78
N SER A 597 -0.67 -27.16 27.86
CA SER A 597 -1.56 -28.18 27.26
C SER A 597 -0.87 -29.06 26.21
N HIS A 598 0.24 -28.61 25.64
CA HIS A 598 1.02 -29.34 24.64
C HIS A 598 2.19 -30.05 25.30
N HIS A 599 2.03 -31.35 25.61
CA HIS A 599 3.06 -32.20 26.26
C HIS A 599 3.71 -31.56 27.50
N GLY A 600 2.95 -30.75 28.24
CA GLY A 600 3.42 -30.11 29.47
C GLY A 600 4.32 -28.89 29.22
N VAL A 601 4.52 -28.45 27.96
CA VAL A 601 5.36 -27.29 27.63
C VAL A 601 4.71 -26.02 28.15
N LYS A 602 5.33 -25.41 29.14
CA LYS A 602 4.98 -24.12 29.72
C LYS A 602 6.20 -23.22 29.71
N VAL A 603 6.09 -22.08 29.04
CA VAL A 603 7.17 -21.10 28.96
C VAL A 603 7.09 -20.08 30.09
N SER A 604 8.18 -19.34 30.30
CA SER A 604 8.20 -18.22 31.25
C SER A 604 7.19 -17.13 30.82
N GLU A 605 6.74 -16.30 31.78
CA GLU A 605 5.84 -15.18 31.46
C GLU A 605 6.49 -14.16 30.49
N ARG A 606 7.82 -13.99 30.60
CA ARG A 606 8.58 -13.17 29.66
C ARG A 606 8.52 -13.76 28.24
N ASP A 607 8.74 -15.07 28.09
CA ASP A 607 8.70 -15.74 26.79
C ASP A 607 7.26 -15.76 26.24
N ARG A 608 6.26 -15.95 27.08
CA ARG A 608 4.84 -15.87 26.70
C ARG A 608 4.51 -14.50 26.12
N ARG A 609 4.93 -13.43 26.79
CA ARG A 609 4.74 -12.05 26.30
C ARG A 609 5.52 -11.78 25.02
N MET A 610 6.72 -12.33 24.86
CA MET A 610 7.50 -12.22 23.63
C MET A 610 6.72 -12.80 22.44
N VAL A 611 6.20 -14.02 22.58
CA VAL A 611 5.38 -14.68 21.55
C VAL A 611 4.14 -13.84 21.23
N MET A 612 3.43 -13.32 22.23
CA MET A 612 2.23 -12.50 22.04
C MET A 612 2.55 -11.21 21.27
N GLN A 613 3.54 -10.45 21.72
CA GLN A 613 3.92 -9.18 21.09
C GLN A 613 4.40 -9.41 19.64
N TRP A 614 5.15 -10.48 19.37
CA TRP A 614 5.56 -10.85 18.02
C TRP A 614 4.37 -11.20 17.11
N LEU A 615 3.41 -11.99 17.59
CA LEU A 615 2.19 -12.33 16.87
C LEU A 615 1.35 -11.08 16.55
N ASP A 616 1.24 -10.18 17.53
CA ASP A 616 0.45 -8.96 17.39
C ASP A 616 1.16 -7.90 16.53
N ALA A 617 2.48 -8.02 16.37
CA ALA A 617 3.27 -7.26 15.39
C ALA A 617 3.26 -7.88 13.98
N SER A 618 2.31 -8.74 13.60
CA SER A 618 2.21 -9.43 12.30
C SER A 618 3.31 -10.47 12.02
N ALA A 619 3.90 -11.01 13.06
CA ALA A 619 4.88 -12.09 12.97
C ALA A 619 6.01 -11.82 11.94
N PRO A 620 6.75 -10.71 12.02
CA PRO A 620 7.85 -10.43 11.10
C PRO A 620 9.01 -11.41 11.31
N TYR A 621 9.77 -11.66 10.22
CA TYR A 621 11.01 -12.43 10.26
C TYR A 621 12.20 -11.50 10.46
N ALA A 622 12.36 -10.50 9.58
CA ALA A 622 13.41 -9.51 9.70
C ALA A 622 12.91 -8.26 10.43
N GLY A 623 13.70 -7.74 11.36
CA GLY A 623 13.45 -6.50 12.09
C GLY A 623 14.11 -5.27 11.47
N THR A 624 14.56 -5.36 10.22
CA THR A 624 15.23 -4.29 9.48
C THR A 624 14.85 -4.30 8.00
N TYR A 625 14.69 -3.13 7.41
CA TYR A 625 14.49 -3.00 5.96
C TYR A 625 15.76 -3.25 5.14
N ALA A 626 16.94 -3.21 5.76
CA ALA A 626 18.18 -3.60 5.10
C ALA A 626 18.19 -5.07 4.64
N ALA A 627 17.32 -5.91 5.21
CA ALA A 627 17.10 -7.28 4.78
C ALA A 627 16.47 -7.38 3.36
N LEU A 628 15.84 -6.31 2.87
CA LEU A 628 15.27 -6.26 1.52
C LEU A 628 16.36 -6.36 0.46
N GLY A 629 15.97 -6.85 -0.73
CA GLY A 629 16.90 -7.14 -1.82
C GLY A 629 17.64 -8.43 -1.68
N SER A 630 17.39 -9.06 -0.60
CA SER A 630 17.71 -10.44 -0.39
C SER A 630 16.94 -11.20 -1.43
N GLY A 631 17.61 -11.70 -2.43
CA GLY A 631 17.02 -12.61 -3.42
C GLY A 631 16.41 -13.83 -2.75
N PHE A 632 15.92 -14.72 -3.55
CA PHE A 632 15.16 -15.87 -3.06
C PHE A 632 16.00 -16.94 -2.33
N VAL A 633 17.28 -16.85 -2.24
CA VAL A 633 18.13 -17.80 -1.50
C VAL A 633 18.82 -17.14 -0.33
N GLY A 634 18.82 -16.08 -0.01
CA GLY A 634 19.53 -15.50 1.12
C GLY A 634 19.42 -14.04 1.12
N GLY A 635 18.86 -13.56 0.05
CA GLY A 635 18.62 -12.27 0.14
C GLY A 635 19.40 -11.31 -0.71
N HIS A 636 20.22 -11.73 -1.55
CA HIS A 636 20.98 -10.88 -2.43
C HIS A 636 20.78 -11.24 -3.92
N LYS A 637 21.04 -10.28 -4.84
CA LYS A 637 20.94 -10.47 -6.29
C LYS A 637 21.75 -11.65 -6.80
N SER A 638 22.90 -11.93 -6.20
CA SER A 638 23.76 -13.07 -6.56
C SER A 638 23.09 -14.42 -6.34
N HIS A 639 22.10 -14.49 -5.45
CA HIS A 639 21.37 -15.71 -5.15
C HIS A 639 20.16 -15.94 -6.07
N LEU A 640 19.71 -14.94 -6.82
CA LEU A 640 18.60 -15.08 -7.78
C LEU A 640 18.79 -16.20 -8.80
N PRO A 641 19.96 -16.39 -9.40
CA PRO A 641 20.19 -17.47 -10.35
C PRO A 641 20.00 -18.86 -9.75
N TYR A 642 20.15 -19.02 -8.44
CA TYR A 642 19.97 -20.30 -7.76
C TYR A 642 18.52 -20.74 -7.69
N ASN A 643 17.59 -19.79 -7.72
CA ASN A 643 16.16 -20.04 -7.72
C ASN A 643 15.60 -20.42 -9.08
N SER A 644 16.34 -20.15 -10.13
CA SER A 644 15.91 -20.49 -11.48
C SER A 644 16.47 -21.85 -11.90
N THR A 645 15.58 -22.76 -12.16
CA THR A 645 15.70 -23.97 -12.94
C THR A 645 16.81 -24.99 -12.61
N TRP A 646 16.44 -26.23 -12.64
CA TRP A 646 17.29 -27.41 -12.68
C TRP A 646 18.32 -27.42 -13.83
N GLY A 647 18.28 -26.46 -14.75
CA GLY A 647 19.17 -26.40 -15.92
C GLY A 647 20.60 -25.91 -15.63
N ARG A 648 20.96 -25.57 -14.38
CA ARG A 648 22.30 -25.10 -14.00
C ARG A 648 23.09 -26.17 -13.25
N ALA A 649 24.38 -26.27 -13.52
CA ALA A 649 25.26 -27.09 -12.70
C ALA A 649 25.42 -26.45 -11.29
N PRO A 650 25.41 -27.23 -10.17
CA PRO A 650 25.30 -28.68 -10.12
C PRO A 650 23.87 -29.24 -10.18
N ASN A 651 22.86 -28.43 -10.47
CA ASN A 651 21.46 -28.83 -10.43
C ASN A 651 21.12 -29.92 -11.50
N VAL A 652 21.76 -29.91 -12.67
CA VAL A 652 21.44 -30.85 -13.75
C VAL A 652 21.59 -32.31 -13.32
N PRO A 653 22.72 -32.72 -12.71
CA PRO A 653 22.86 -34.11 -12.23
C PRO A 653 21.83 -34.46 -11.15
N ALA A 654 21.50 -33.51 -10.24
CA ALA A 654 20.52 -33.73 -9.20
C ALA A 654 19.10 -33.85 -9.76
N HIS A 655 18.75 -33.05 -10.79
CA HIS A 655 17.47 -33.14 -11.46
C HIS A 655 17.25 -34.52 -12.08
N GLN A 656 18.29 -35.09 -12.67
CA GLN A 656 18.22 -36.46 -13.21
C GLN A 656 17.92 -37.50 -12.12
N VAL A 657 18.50 -37.33 -10.90
CA VAL A 657 18.19 -38.18 -9.76
C VAL A 657 16.74 -38.00 -9.30
N VAL A 658 16.28 -36.78 -9.16
CA VAL A 658 14.88 -36.49 -8.81
C VAL A 658 13.93 -37.12 -9.82
N LYS A 659 14.16 -36.89 -11.10
CA LYS A 659 13.36 -37.46 -12.21
C LYS A 659 13.29 -38.99 -12.16
N SER A 660 14.41 -39.65 -11.98
CA SER A 660 14.46 -41.11 -12.05
C SER A 660 14.03 -41.82 -10.75
N ARG A 661 14.20 -41.16 -9.57
CA ARG A 661 14.00 -41.84 -8.29
C ARG A 661 12.89 -41.23 -7.42
N CYS A 662 12.41 -40.00 -7.70
CA CYS A 662 11.48 -39.30 -6.86
C CYS A 662 10.13 -38.99 -7.55
N GLU A 663 10.12 -38.64 -8.84
CA GLU A 663 8.93 -38.19 -9.57
C GLU A 663 7.79 -39.19 -9.61
N ALA A 664 8.08 -40.50 -9.54
CA ALA A 664 7.02 -41.49 -9.48
C ALA A 664 6.04 -41.31 -8.30
N CYS A 665 6.53 -40.76 -7.19
CA CYS A 665 5.72 -40.48 -5.98
C CYS A 665 5.47 -39.00 -5.78
N HIS A 666 6.40 -38.15 -6.22
CA HIS A 666 6.33 -36.70 -6.06
C HIS A 666 5.73 -36.03 -7.30
N THR A 667 4.44 -36.30 -7.52
CA THR A 667 3.61 -35.66 -8.55
C THR A 667 2.81 -34.49 -7.96
N ALA A 668 2.18 -33.65 -8.79
CA ALA A 668 1.33 -32.57 -8.32
C ALA A 668 0.23 -33.10 -7.36
N PRO A 669 -0.04 -32.49 -6.21
CA PRO A 669 0.53 -31.23 -5.68
C PRO A 669 1.79 -31.43 -4.80
N HIS A 670 2.44 -32.58 -4.84
CA HIS A 670 3.57 -32.94 -3.96
C HIS A 670 4.91 -32.95 -4.71
N THR A 671 4.99 -32.28 -5.83
CA THR A 671 6.20 -32.12 -6.64
C THR A 671 7.33 -31.51 -5.80
N ILE A 672 8.51 -32.06 -5.88
CA ILE A 672 9.73 -31.42 -5.38
C ILE A 672 9.98 -30.22 -6.29
N SER A 673 9.75 -29.03 -5.75
CA SER A 673 9.82 -27.80 -6.53
C SER A 673 11.23 -27.55 -7.06
N ASP A 674 11.31 -27.15 -8.32
CA ASP A 674 12.53 -26.71 -8.99
C ASP A 674 13.10 -25.37 -8.47
N GLY A 675 12.50 -24.80 -7.42
CA GLY A 675 12.88 -23.53 -6.81
C GLY A 675 12.08 -22.33 -7.29
N THR A 676 10.93 -22.56 -7.92
CA THR A 676 9.97 -21.48 -8.11
C THR A 676 9.66 -20.88 -6.74
N PRO A 677 9.81 -19.55 -6.56
CA PRO A 677 9.52 -18.90 -5.28
C PRO A 677 8.11 -19.23 -4.85
N ILE A 678 7.92 -19.49 -3.55
CA ILE A 678 6.60 -19.63 -2.98
C ILE A 678 5.92 -18.26 -3.10
N ARG A 679 5.15 -18.04 -4.18
CA ARG A 679 4.40 -16.80 -4.37
C ARG A 679 3.11 -16.87 -3.56
N PHE A 680 3.14 -16.31 -2.35
CA PHE A 680 1.99 -16.35 -1.44
C PHE A 680 0.94 -15.27 -1.70
N HIS A 681 1.28 -14.17 -2.37
CA HIS A 681 0.36 -13.06 -2.58
C HIS A 681 -0.84 -13.36 -3.50
N ASN A 682 -0.86 -14.53 -4.14
CA ASN A 682 -1.99 -15.00 -4.96
C ASN A 682 -2.66 -16.28 -4.44
N SER A 683 -2.20 -16.87 -3.33
CA SER A 683 -2.85 -18.06 -2.75
C SER A 683 -3.89 -17.65 -1.71
N LYS A 684 -5.06 -18.28 -1.75
CA LYS A 684 -6.13 -18.02 -0.78
C LYS A 684 -5.73 -18.38 0.67
N ASP A 685 -4.80 -19.31 0.85
CA ASP A 685 -4.16 -19.60 2.13
C ASP A 685 -2.83 -20.32 1.90
N PRO A 686 -1.68 -19.67 2.19
CA PRO A 686 -0.35 -20.28 2.07
C PRO A 686 -0.21 -21.56 2.93
N ARG A 687 -0.99 -21.69 4.00
CA ARG A 687 -0.98 -22.88 4.87
C ARG A 687 -1.59 -24.11 4.21
N ASN A 688 -2.47 -23.94 3.22
CA ASN A 688 -3.09 -25.04 2.48
C ASN A 688 -2.26 -25.55 1.32
N GLY A 689 -1.15 -24.86 1.00
CA GLY A 689 -0.22 -25.29 -0.02
C GLY A 689 0.68 -26.42 0.45
N ARG A 690 0.22 -27.70 0.32
CA ARG A 690 1.13 -28.85 0.51
C ARG A 690 2.41 -28.72 -0.33
N ALA A 691 2.33 -28.07 -1.48
CA ALA A 691 3.46 -27.75 -2.35
C ALA A 691 4.57 -26.93 -1.64
N GLY A 692 4.22 -26.00 -0.73
CA GLY A 692 5.21 -25.26 0.05
C GLY A 692 6.13 -26.13 0.90
N ARG A 693 5.64 -27.26 1.37
CA ARG A 693 6.41 -28.20 2.23
C ARG A 693 7.45 -29.00 1.44
N PHE A 694 7.33 -29.05 0.12
CA PHE A 694 8.28 -29.71 -0.79
C PHE A 694 9.16 -28.72 -1.54
N SER A 695 9.02 -27.42 -1.26
CA SER A 695 9.88 -26.40 -1.85
C SER A 695 11.28 -26.43 -1.27
N ARG A 696 12.26 -25.98 -2.03
CA ARG A 696 13.64 -25.82 -1.55
C ARG A 696 13.73 -24.96 -0.29
N HIS A 697 12.86 -24.01 -0.12
CA HIS A 697 12.83 -23.13 1.03
C HIS A 697 12.65 -23.88 2.35
N LEU A 698 11.98 -25.04 2.35
CA LEU A 698 11.81 -25.86 3.56
C LEU A 698 12.64 -27.13 3.53
N ILE A 699 12.91 -27.71 2.36
CA ILE A 699 13.62 -29.01 2.30
C ILE A 699 15.14 -28.87 2.30
N PHE A 700 15.69 -27.66 2.08
CA PHE A 700 17.12 -27.36 2.15
C PHE A 700 17.48 -26.78 3.53
N ASN A 701 18.41 -27.39 4.22
CA ASN A 701 19.06 -26.86 5.41
C ASN A 701 20.44 -26.34 5.03
N LEU A 702 20.62 -25.03 4.96
CA LEU A 702 21.89 -24.40 4.53
C LEU A 702 22.87 -24.22 5.70
N THR A 703 22.46 -24.45 6.95
CA THR A 703 23.36 -24.49 8.09
C THR A 703 24.05 -25.85 8.14
N ARG A 704 23.30 -26.92 7.97
CA ARG A 704 23.75 -28.33 8.02
C ARG A 704 23.21 -29.06 6.80
N PRO A 705 23.88 -29.01 5.63
CA PRO A 705 23.38 -29.57 4.36
C PRO A 705 22.88 -31.01 4.47
N GLU A 706 23.58 -31.86 5.19
CA GLU A 706 23.26 -33.27 5.41
C GLU A 706 21.96 -33.49 6.19
N LYS A 707 21.46 -32.46 6.91
CA LYS A 707 20.18 -32.47 7.64
C LYS A 707 19.00 -31.94 6.81
N SER A 708 19.24 -31.67 5.55
CA SER A 708 18.17 -31.28 4.60
C SER A 708 17.15 -32.41 4.44
N MET A 709 15.85 -32.09 4.48
CA MET A 709 14.79 -33.04 4.15
C MET A 709 14.96 -33.67 2.76
N TYR A 710 15.55 -32.92 1.85
CA TYR A 710 15.94 -33.35 0.52
C TYR A 710 16.85 -34.60 0.54
N LEU A 711 17.64 -34.79 1.60
CA LEU A 711 18.58 -35.88 1.83
C LEU A 711 18.08 -36.86 2.89
N MET A 712 17.52 -36.34 3.98
CA MET A 712 17.10 -37.14 5.13
C MET A 712 15.90 -38.03 4.83
N ALA A 713 14.93 -37.55 4.07
CA ALA A 713 13.70 -38.29 3.80
C ALA A 713 13.93 -39.56 2.96
N PRO A 714 14.74 -39.53 1.89
CA PRO A 714 15.01 -40.72 1.05
C PRO A 714 16.12 -41.64 1.58
N LEU A 715 16.91 -41.23 2.60
CA LEU A 715 18.00 -42.02 3.18
C LEU A 715 17.46 -42.99 4.22
N ALA A 716 17.97 -44.22 4.20
CA ALA A 716 17.64 -45.25 5.17
C ALA A 716 17.94 -44.85 6.63
N LYS A 717 17.15 -45.34 7.58
CA LYS A 717 17.31 -45.04 9.00
C LYS A 717 18.64 -45.53 9.54
N GLU A 718 19.08 -46.72 9.07
CA GLU A 718 20.34 -47.35 9.44
C GLU A 718 21.57 -46.53 8.97
N ALA A 719 21.38 -45.72 7.91
CA ALA A 719 22.39 -44.78 7.44
C ALA A 719 22.27 -43.36 8.04
N GLY A 720 21.38 -43.20 9.04
CA GLY A 720 21.15 -41.94 9.72
C GLY A 720 20.12 -41.02 9.03
N GLY A 721 19.30 -41.56 8.10
CA GLY A 721 18.18 -40.88 7.48
C GLY A 721 16.86 -41.09 8.22
N LEU A 722 15.76 -40.69 7.57
CA LEU A 722 14.41 -40.84 8.11
C LEU A 722 13.64 -42.00 7.47
N GLY A 723 14.06 -42.50 6.31
CA GLY A 723 13.45 -43.61 5.57
C GLY A 723 11.98 -43.35 5.18
N LEU A 724 11.63 -42.08 4.92
CA LEU A 724 10.26 -41.67 4.59
C LEU A 724 9.89 -41.88 3.13
N CYS A 725 10.89 -41.88 2.22
CA CYS A 725 10.70 -42.16 0.82
C CYS A 725 11.23 -43.56 0.50
N THR A 726 10.33 -44.40 -0.01
CA THR A 726 10.67 -45.81 -0.37
C THR A 726 10.45 -46.07 -1.84
N ASN A 727 11.20 -47.02 -2.39
CA ASN A 727 10.99 -47.57 -3.73
C ASN A 727 9.79 -48.55 -3.76
N ALA A 728 9.50 -49.08 -4.91
CA ALA A 728 8.41 -50.05 -5.12
C ALA A 728 8.52 -51.33 -4.26
N GLN A 729 9.70 -51.66 -3.73
CA GLN A 729 9.99 -52.82 -2.87
C GLN A 729 9.92 -52.44 -1.36
N GLY A 730 9.49 -51.20 -1.02
CA GLY A 730 9.38 -50.71 0.35
C GLY A 730 10.73 -50.37 1.02
N LYS A 731 11.85 -50.41 0.26
CA LYS A 731 13.18 -50.05 0.75
C LYS A 731 13.42 -48.55 0.55
N ALA A 732 14.17 -47.92 1.46
CA ALA A 732 14.57 -46.50 1.30
C ALA A 732 15.24 -46.27 -0.08
N VAL A 733 15.01 -45.10 -0.68
CA VAL A 733 15.56 -44.74 -2.01
C VAL A 733 17.08 -44.77 -2.03
N PHE A 734 17.73 -44.36 -0.92
CA PHE A 734 19.15 -44.46 -0.70
C PHE A 734 19.42 -45.36 0.51
N ALA A 735 20.14 -46.48 0.27
CA ALA A 735 20.50 -47.38 1.37
C ALA A 735 21.62 -46.81 2.22
N THR A 736 22.58 -46.11 1.62
CA THR A 736 23.75 -45.49 2.28
C THR A 736 24.02 -44.11 1.68
N LYS A 737 24.88 -43.33 2.37
CA LYS A 737 25.36 -42.05 1.85
C LYS A 737 26.34 -42.17 0.68
N ASP A 738 26.87 -43.36 0.43
CA ASP A 738 27.81 -43.64 -0.66
C ASP A 738 27.07 -43.75 -2.03
N ASP A 739 25.74 -43.75 -2.02
CA ASP A 739 24.98 -43.77 -3.30
C ASP A 739 25.30 -42.52 -4.13
N PRO A 740 25.73 -42.68 -5.40
CA PRO A 740 26.07 -41.57 -6.27
C PRO A 740 24.93 -40.57 -6.49
N GLY A 741 23.68 -41.00 -6.33
CA GLY A 741 22.49 -40.11 -6.35
C GLY A 741 22.41 -39.25 -5.14
N TYR A 742 22.69 -39.79 -3.94
CA TYR A 742 22.75 -39.00 -2.69
C TYR A 742 23.81 -37.91 -2.77
N ALA A 743 25.01 -38.24 -3.24
CA ALA A 743 26.10 -37.26 -3.42
C ALA A 743 25.72 -36.11 -4.37
N LYS A 744 24.99 -36.43 -5.47
CA LYS A 744 24.50 -35.41 -6.42
C LYS A 744 23.48 -34.46 -5.77
N LEU A 745 22.59 -34.98 -4.92
CA LEU A 745 21.63 -34.14 -4.19
C LEU A 745 22.34 -33.28 -3.13
N LEU A 746 23.31 -33.83 -2.40
CA LEU A 746 24.10 -33.14 -1.41
C LEU A 746 24.85 -31.96 -2.04
N ALA A 747 25.48 -32.15 -3.18
CA ALA A 747 26.24 -31.11 -3.88
C ALA A 747 25.40 -29.87 -4.21
N VAL A 748 24.10 -30.02 -4.47
CA VAL A 748 23.19 -28.90 -4.71
C VAL A 748 22.99 -28.06 -3.45
N VAL A 749 22.80 -28.72 -2.30
CA VAL A 749 22.60 -28.02 -1.04
C VAL A 749 23.88 -27.35 -0.55
N GLU A 750 25.03 -28.02 -0.75
CA GLU A 750 26.34 -27.44 -0.42
C GLU A 750 26.69 -26.23 -1.30
N ASP A 751 26.35 -26.28 -2.57
CA ASP A 751 26.50 -25.14 -3.47
C ASP A 751 25.64 -23.95 -3.03
N ALA A 752 24.38 -24.21 -2.67
CA ALA A 752 23.50 -23.20 -2.10
C ALA A 752 24.06 -22.59 -0.81
N LYS A 753 24.62 -23.42 0.05
CA LYS A 753 25.29 -22.96 1.28
C LYS A 753 26.50 -22.07 0.94
N LYS A 754 27.35 -22.47 0.00
CA LYS A 754 28.52 -21.67 -0.42
C LYS A 754 28.11 -20.29 -0.94
N MET A 755 27.03 -20.21 -1.71
CA MET A 755 26.49 -18.93 -2.19
C MET A 755 26.02 -18.05 -1.03
N LEU A 756 25.30 -18.63 -0.06
CA LEU A 756 24.83 -17.89 1.12
C LEU A 756 25.99 -17.42 2.01
N ASP A 757 27.02 -18.27 2.19
CA ASP A 757 28.21 -17.91 2.99
C ASP A 757 29.06 -16.80 2.32
N ALA A 758 29.06 -16.76 0.97
CA ALA A 758 29.77 -15.74 0.21
C ALA A 758 29.06 -14.36 0.22
N ASP A 759 27.77 -14.36 0.45
CA ASP A 759 26.94 -13.15 0.49
C ASP A 759 25.93 -13.26 1.65
N PRO A 760 26.40 -12.95 2.89
CA PRO A 760 25.65 -13.21 4.11
C PRO A 760 24.31 -12.47 4.15
N ARG A 761 23.30 -13.14 4.67
CA ARG A 761 21.96 -12.60 4.92
C ARG A 761 21.94 -11.86 6.27
N PHE A 762 20.91 -11.01 6.49
CA PHE A 762 20.78 -10.17 7.69
C PHE A 762 20.85 -10.94 9.05
N ASP A 763 20.48 -12.23 9.04
CA ASP A 763 20.54 -13.13 10.23
C ASP A 763 21.86 -13.89 10.34
N MET A 764 22.91 -13.43 9.63
CA MET A 764 24.24 -14.02 9.64
C MET A 764 25.30 -13.01 10.13
N PRO A 765 26.41 -13.50 10.70
CA PRO A 765 27.57 -12.65 10.93
C PRO A 765 28.08 -12.02 9.62
N ASN A 766 28.65 -10.83 9.71
CA ASN A 766 29.25 -10.09 8.60
C ASN A 766 28.24 -9.67 7.51
N PHE A 767 26.94 -9.64 7.81
CA PHE A 767 25.97 -9.07 6.91
C PHE A 767 26.25 -7.58 6.69
N CYS A 768 26.26 -7.17 5.42
CA CYS A 768 26.32 -5.76 5.02
C CYS A 768 25.10 -5.42 4.16
N PRO A 769 24.41 -4.30 4.44
CA PRO A 769 23.34 -3.83 3.60
C PRO A 769 23.80 -3.61 2.15
N ASN A 770 22.89 -3.82 1.20
CA ASN A 770 23.25 -3.67 -0.20
C ASN A 770 23.48 -2.20 -0.62
N PRO A 771 24.15 -1.97 -1.75
CA PRO A 771 24.51 -0.63 -2.22
C PRO A 771 23.30 0.31 -2.39
N GLU A 772 22.16 -0.22 -2.82
CA GLU A 772 20.96 0.57 -3.04
C GLU A 772 20.37 1.09 -1.71
N TYR A 773 20.35 0.27 -0.65
CA TYR A 773 19.98 0.72 0.69
C TYR A 773 20.91 1.80 1.20
N ILE A 774 22.21 1.63 1.04
CA ILE A 774 23.23 2.59 1.46
C ILE A 774 23.09 3.91 0.69
N ARG A 775 22.84 3.84 -0.62
CA ARG A 775 22.58 5.01 -1.46
C ARG A 775 21.44 5.85 -0.91
N GLU A 776 20.29 5.23 -0.63
CA GLU A 776 19.14 5.96 -0.12
C GLU A 776 19.39 6.51 1.30
N MET A 777 20.05 5.76 2.17
CA MET A 777 20.38 6.25 3.50
C MET A 777 21.38 7.42 3.48
N LYS A 778 22.30 7.47 2.50
CA LYS A 778 23.16 8.65 2.24
C LYS A 778 22.32 9.82 1.72
N ARG A 779 21.44 9.58 0.73
CA ARG A 779 20.55 10.60 0.17
C ARG A 779 19.66 11.23 1.25
N TYR A 780 19.23 10.45 2.23
CA TYR A 780 18.42 10.93 3.36
C TYR A 780 19.25 11.59 4.48
N GLY A 781 20.58 11.62 4.35
CA GLY A 781 21.46 12.19 5.36
C GLY A 781 21.63 11.32 6.63
N ILE A 782 21.23 10.04 6.57
CA ILE A 782 21.37 9.10 7.69
C ILE A 782 22.79 8.56 7.77
N ILE A 783 23.37 8.20 6.64
CA ILE A 783 24.76 7.78 6.49
C ILE A 783 25.54 8.96 5.88
N PRO A 784 26.69 9.36 6.46
CA PRO A 784 27.52 10.37 5.83
C PRO A 784 27.95 9.99 4.40
N PRO A 785 28.03 10.93 3.48
CA PRO A 785 28.34 10.65 2.06
C PRO A 785 29.73 10.02 1.84
N ASP A 786 30.69 10.31 2.71
CA ASP A 786 32.07 9.83 2.69
C ASP A 786 32.27 8.40 3.26
N VAL A 787 31.27 7.82 3.91
CA VAL A 787 31.36 6.44 4.43
C VAL A 787 31.48 5.46 3.26
N ASP A 788 32.55 4.66 3.29
CA ASP A 788 32.78 3.58 2.32
C ASP A 788 32.31 2.23 2.92
N PRO A 789 31.22 1.66 2.41
CA PRO A 789 30.68 0.42 2.97
C PRO A 789 31.57 -0.81 2.74
N SER A 790 32.54 -0.73 1.82
CA SER A 790 33.52 -1.79 1.62
C SER A 790 34.59 -1.86 2.74
N LYS A 791 34.77 -0.75 3.45
CA LYS A 791 35.74 -0.62 4.54
C LYS A 791 35.12 -0.67 5.93
N GLN A 792 33.83 -0.31 6.01
CA GLN A 792 33.11 -0.22 7.29
C GLN A 792 31.72 -0.85 7.14
N CYS A 793 31.49 -1.95 7.86
CA CYS A 793 30.16 -2.55 7.93
C CYS A 793 29.20 -1.62 8.68
N ILE A 794 28.02 -1.38 8.08
CA ILE A 794 26.99 -0.49 8.62
C ILE A 794 26.00 -1.33 9.44
N ASN A 795 25.73 -0.92 10.68
CA ASN A 795 24.70 -1.55 11.50
C ASN A 795 23.28 -1.21 10.96
N PRO A 796 22.57 -2.17 10.34
CA PRO A 796 21.29 -1.89 9.71
C PRO A 796 20.21 -1.46 10.71
N TYR A 797 20.22 -2.03 11.92
CA TYR A 797 19.20 -1.74 12.94
C TYR A 797 19.33 -0.31 13.49
N GLU A 798 20.56 0.15 13.68
CA GLU A 798 20.82 1.53 14.10
C GLU A 798 20.49 2.52 12.99
N THR A 799 20.86 2.19 11.74
CA THR A 799 20.61 3.02 10.58
C THR A 799 19.10 3.19 10.36
N ASP A 800 18.34 2.10 10.42
CA ASP A 800 16.89 2.14 10.32
C ASP A 800 16.25 2.97 11.44
N ARG A 801 16.70 2.82 12.70
CA ARG A 801 16.20 3.64 13.82
C ARG A 801 16.43 5.13 13.60
N ARG A 802 17.59 5.52 13.09
CA ARG A 802 17.89 6.92 12.75
C ARG A 802 16.98 7.43 11.65
N TYR A 803 16.74 6.62 10.61
CA TYR A 803 15.80 6.94 9.54
C TYR A 803 14.37 7.11 10.07
N TRP A 804 13.87 6.20 10.91
CA TRP A 804 12.53 6.29 11.50
C TRP A 804 12.37 7.43 12.51
N SER A 805 13.48 7.97 12.99
CA SER A 805 13.52 9.11 13.92
C SER A 805 13.55 10.46 13.20
N LEU A 806 13.58 10.49 11.88
CA LEU A 806 13.51 11.75 11.13
C LEU A 806 12.23 12.52 11.49
N ASP A 807 12.39 13.82 11.68
CA ASP A 807 11.26 14.72 11.84
C ASP A 807 10.70 15.06 10.46
N TRP A 808 9.53 14.51 10.14
CA TRP A 808 8.88 14.71 8.85
C TRP A 808 8.27 16.11 8.69
N THR A 809 8.31 16.93 9.75
CA THR A 809 7.88 18.32 9.70
C THR A 809 8.99 19.28 9.22
N ASP A 810 10.26 18.89 9.37
CA ASP A 810 11.45 19.71 9.09
C ASP A 810 12.13 19.38 7.75
N LEU A 811 11.46 18.74 6.83
CA LEU A 811 12.00 18.38 5.51
C LEU A 811 12.09 19.63 4.61
N LYS A 812 13.21 20.35 4.73
CA LYS A 812 13.62 21.43 3.83
C LYS A 812 14.11 20.89 2.49
#